data_90f228656e372cad49aaae6987ec6595
#
_entry.id   90f228656e372cad49aaae6987ec6595
#
_cell.length_a   1.000
_cell.length_b   1.000
_cell.length_c   1.000
_cell.angle_alpha   90.00
_cell.angle_beta   90.00
_cell.angle_gamma   90.00
#
_symmetry.space_group_name_H-M   'P 1'
#
loop_
_entity.id
_entity.type
_entity.pdbx_description
1 polymer ?
#
loop_
_entity_poly.entity_id
_entity_poly.type
_entity_poly.pdbx_seq_one_letter_code
_entity_poly.pdbx_strand_id
1 'polypeptide(L)'
;MSGVNQIRTAFLDYFARHGHEKVASSSLVPHNDPTLMFTNAGMVPFKNVFTGVEKRAYARAASAQKCVRAGGKHNDLDNVGYTARHHTFFEMLGNFSFGDYFKEGAIELAWNLITREFALNVDRLLVTVYHDDDEAYDLWKKIAGFNDRRIIRIDSADNFWSMGDTGPCGPCSEIFYDQGETLKGGPPGSPDADGDRFLEFWNLVFMQYDQAAPGQRAPLPRPSIDTGMGLERIAALLQGVTSNYDIDLFRALTGAVADFTGAPVDGPQGASHRVIADHLRAAAFLVADGVTPSNEGRGYVLRRIMRRAMRHAQLLGAEEPLMWKLTPTLVAEMGQAYPELVRAQALIADTLLSEETRFRATLARGLAILDEETAAFGKGAKLSGETAFKLYDTYGFPLDLTEDALRPRGIGVDKEGFNAAMDRQRADARKAWAGSGETATEALWFALKERLGATEFLGYDVERSEGVVTAIVHDGGEAFSLATGARGALILNQTPFYGESGGQVGDVGVIRGAGVRFRVDNTVKKLGDLIVHEGVVEEGEITPGLALELDVDHERRQQARANHSATHILHEALRQVLGDHVAQKGSLVAPDRLRFDFTHPKPLTDAELARVETLANEIVQDNAPVETRVMAQDDAIRSGARALFGEKYGDEVRVVSMGPLRPGAAHPFSVELCGGTHVARTGDIGLIAIVAEGAVGSGVRRIEARTAEGARGQLVAQARALRDMAALMRAPVEDAPTRLAALLDDRKRLERELAEAKRKLAMGGGAAESADDKPRDIGGVKLLSRAVAGIEAKDLKSMVDDAKKAIGSGVVAIASASPDGKAGIVVGVTDDLTEKYSAVDFVRVASVKLGGKGGGGRPDLAQAGGPNAAAIDQALASVEDALRGKAAAP
;
A
#
# COMPACT_ATOMS: atom_id res chain seq x y z
N MET A 1 14.58 25.19 -30.25
CA MET A 1 14.16 24.84 -28.85
C MET A 1 13.15 23.75 -29.00
N SER A 2 13.53 22.50 -28.78
CA SER A 2 12.65 21.38 -29.11
C SER A 2 12.55 20.27 -28.02
N GLY A 3 13.55 20.11 -27.15
CA GLY A 3 13.49 19.10 -26.10
C GLY A 3 12.54 19.47 -24.97
N VAL A 4 11.84 18.47 -24.39
CA VAL A 4 10.86 18.65 -23.31
C VAL A 4 11.44 19.46 -22.13
N ASN A 5 12.67 19.14 -21.71
CA ASN A 5 13.36 19.85 -20.62
C ASN A 5 13.65 21.31 -20.97
N GLN A 6 13.99 21.61 -22.24
CA GLN A 6 14.21 22.97 -22.70
C GLN A 6 12.92 23.79 -22.73
N ILE A 7 11.82 23.20 -23.17
CA ILE A 7 10.50 23.84 -23.22
C ILE A 7 10.03 24.18 -21.80
N ARG A 8 10.14 23.25 -20.85
CA ARG A 8 9.81 23.48 -19.44
C ARG A 8 10.60 24.65 -18.87
N THR A 9 11.91 24.65 -19.08
CA THR A 9 12.80 25.71 -18.60
C THR A 9 12.45 27.04 -19.26
N ALA A 10 12.23 27.09 -20.58
CA ALA A 10 11.89 28.30 -21.30
C ALA A 10 10.57 28.94 -20.82
N PHE A 11 9.55 28.11 -20.52
CA PHE A 11 8.30 28.58 -19.94
C PHE A 11 8.54 29.24 -18.57
N LEU A 12 9.22 28.55 -17.65
CA LEU A 12 9.48 29.06 -16.31
C LEU A 12 10.35 30.32 -16.34
N ASP A 13 11.37 30.36 -17.22
CA ASP A 13 12.25 31.52 -17.38
C ASP A 13 11.52 32.72 -18.00
N TYR A 14 10.63 32.49 -18.94
CA TYR A 14 9.80 33.53 -19.53
C TYR A 14 8.97 34.22 -18.46
N PHE A 15 8.22 33.45 -17.65
CA PHE A 15 7.38 34.02 -16.61
C PHE A 15 8.19 34.66 -15.47
N ALA A 16 9.35 34.10 -15.13
CA ALA A 16 10.24 34.72 -14.15
C ALA A 16 10.73 36.12 -14.62
N ARG A 17 11.08 36.27 -15.91
CA ARG A 17 11.42 37.59 -16.50
C ARG A 17 10.25 38.59 -16.42
N HIS A 18 9.00 38.08 -16.30
CA HIS A 18 7.79 38.88 -16.14
C HIS A 18 7.29 38.95 -14.69
N GLY A 19 8.18 38.74 -13.71
CA GLY A 19 7.90 38.96 -12.30
C GLY A 19 7.14 37.85 -11.58
N HIS A 20 7.10 36.63 -12.13
CA HIS A 20 6.53 35.47 -11.47
C HIS A 20 7.58 34.70 -10.66
N GLU A 21 7.22 34.30 -9.46
CA GLU A 21 8.04 33.37 -8.67
C GLU A 21 8.02 31.98 -9.29
N LYS A 22 9.21 31.37 -9.46
CA LYS A 22 9.31 29.97 -9.89
C LYS A 22 9.01 29.07 -8.72
N VAL A 23 7.88 28.41 -8.75
CA VAL A 23 7.46 27.49 -7.69
C VAL A 23 7.69 26.05 -8.12
N ALA A 24 8.38 25.28 -7.28
CA ALA A 24 8.60 23.84 -7.53
C ALA A 24 7.27 23.08 -7.60
N SER A 25 7.26 21.98 -8.36
CA SER A 25 6.11 21.08 -8.42
C SER A 25 5.79 20.53 -7.03
N SER A 26 4.54 20.60 -6.63
CA SER A 26 4.03 19.96 -5.43
C SER A 26 3.90 18.45 -5.62
N SER A 27 3.75 17.73 -4.50
CA SER A 27 3.47 16.30 -4.51
C SER A 27 2.19 15.98 -5.28
N LEU A 28 2.16 14.81 -5.91
CA LEU A 28 0.94 14.23 -6.50
C LEU A 28 -0.11 13.87 -5.45
N VAL A 29 0.30 13.72 -4.19
CA VAL A 29 -0.62 13.51 -3.06
C VAL A 29 -0.94 14.86 -2.44
N PRO A 30 -2.15 15.43 -2.65
CA PRO A 30 -2.51 16.72 -2.10
C PRO A 30 -2.65 16.63 -0.57
N HIS A 31 -1.87 17.44 0.16
CA HIS A 31 -1.88 17.42 1.63
C HIS A 31 -3.05 18.20 2.24
N ASN A 32 -3.57 19.19 1.50
CA ASN A 32 -4.54 20.15 2.02
C ASN A 32 -5.96 19.97 1.44
N ASP A 33 -6.20 18.90 0.66
CA ASP A 33 -7.51 18.65 0.08
C ASP A 33 -7.90 17.16 0.18
N PRO A 34 -8.70 16.78 1.17
CA PRO A 34 -9.14 15.40 1.34
C PRO A 34 -10.14 14.94 0.24
N THR A 35 -10.68 15.89 -0.55
CA THR A 35 -11.63 15.58 -1.63
C THR A 35 -10.94 15.08 -2.90
N LEU A 36 -9.63 15.33 -3.04
CA LEU A 36 -8.83 14.93 -4.20
C LEU A 36 -7.95 13.73 -3.88
N MET A 37 -8.01 12.71 -4.72
CA MET A 37 -7.07 11.59 -4.65
C MET A 37 -5.65 12.02 -5.01
N PHE A 38 -5.51 12.75 -6.11
CA PHE A 38 -4.23 13.21 -6.64
C PHE A 38 -4.32 14.65 -7.10
N THR A 39 -3.19 15.32 -7.15
CA THR A 39 -3.03 16.61 -7.82
C THR A 39 -3.30 16.40 -9.31
N ASN A 40 -4.39 16.97 -9.81
CA ASN A 40 -4.90 16.78 -11.17
C ASN A 40 -4.85 18.05 -12.05
N ALA A 41 -4.43 19.19 -11.47
CA ALA A 41 -4.28 20.48 -12.14
C ALA A 41 -3.21 21.34 -11.46
N GLY A 42 -2.64 22.29 -12.21
CA GLY A 42 -1.58 23.19 -11.76
C GLY A 42 -1.99 24.10 -10.59
N MET A 43 -3.27 24.43 -10.49
CA MET A 43 -3.79 25.31 -9.44
C MET A 43 -4.00 24.65 -8.08
N VAL A 44 -4.03 23.33 -8.00
CA VAL A 44 -4.34 22.59 -6.75
C VAL A 44 -3.47 23.03 -5.56
N PRO A 45 -2.15 23.22 -5.71
CA PRO A 45 -1.30 23.71 -4.63
C PRO A 45 -1.61 25.16 -4.19
N PHE A 46 -2.30 25.91 -5.01
CA PHE A 46 -2.64 27.33 -4.78
C PHE A 46 -4.11 27.57 -4.42
N LYS A 47 -4.92 26.52 -4.24
CA LYS A 47 -6.35 26.63 -3.94
C LYS A 47 -6.63 27.61 -2.80
N ASN A 48 -5.91 27.49 -1.69
CA ASN A 48 -6.09 28.34 -0.52
C ASN A 48 -5.62 29.79 -0.73
N VAL A 49 -4.69 29.99 -1.70
CA VAL A 49 -4.25 31.35 -2.06
C VAL A 49 -5.35 32.08 -2.85
N PHE A 50 -6.01 31.40 -3.79
CA PHE A 50 -7.13 31.95 -4.55
C PHE A 50 -8.32 32.31 -3.67
N THR A 51 -8.63 31.47 -2.69
CA THR A 51 -9.73 31.74 -1.73
C THR A 51 -9.36 32.75 -0.63
N GLY A 52 -8.08 33.16 -0.57
CA GLY A 52 -7.59 34.13 0.43
C GLY A 52 -7.36 33.54 1.82
N VAL A 53 -7.50 32.22 1.98
CA VAL A 53 -7.22 31.48 3.23
C VAL A 53 -5.75 31.46 3.53
N GLU A 54 -4.89 31.40 2.48
CA GLU A 54 -3.44 31.38 2.58
C GLU A 54 -2.85 32.62 1.91
N LYS A 55 -1.77 33.17 2.48
CA LYS A 55 -1.01 34.29 1.89
C LYS A 55 0.39 33.82 1.53
N ARG A 56 0.85 34.20 0.35
CA ARG A 56 2.23 33.97 -0.11
C ARG A 56 3.00 35.27 -0.16
N ALA A 57 4.32 35.19 -0.12
CA ALA A 57 5.19 36.37 -0.22
C ALA A 57 5.20 36.98 -1.64
N TYR A 58 4.57 36.31 -2.60
CA TYR A 58 4.52 36.70 -4.00
C TYR A 58 3.06 36.79 -4.49
N ALA A 59 2.79 37.70 -5.42
CA ALA A 59 1.47 37.87 -6.04
C ALA A 59 1.36 37.14 -7.40
N ARG A 60 2.48 36.64 -7.95
CA ARG A 60 2.55 35.90 -9.21
C ARG A 60 3.40 34.65 -9.03
N ALA A 61 3.00 33.55 -9.65
CA ALA A 61 3.78 32.33 -9.64
C ALA A 61 3.79 31.66 -11.01
N ALA A 62 4.82 30.85 -11.27
CA ALA A 62 4.87 29.94 -12.42
C ALA A 62 5.40 28.59 -11.97
N SER A 63 4.79 27.51 -12.45
CA SER A 63 5.20 26.15 -12.11
C SER A 63 5.04 25.17 -13.28
N ALA A 64 5.81 24.09 -13.25
CA ALA A 64 5.57 22.88 -14.04
C ALA A 64 5.07 21.80 -13.09
N GLN A 65 3.75 21.71 -12.92
CA GLN A 65 3.13 20.85 -11.93
C GLN A 65 2.92 19.44 -12.47
N LYS A 66 3.38 18.45 -11.74
CA LYS A 66 3.05 17.04 -11.93
C LYS A 66 1.56 16.82 -11.69
N CYS A 67 0.87 16.16 -12.62
CA CYS A 67 -0.55 15.88 -12.53
C CYS A 67 -0.84 14.41 -12.82
N VAL A 68 -1.82 13.83 -12.09
CA VAL A 68 -2.33 12.47 -12.33
C VAL A 68 -3.85 12.50 -12.50
N ARG A 69 -4.32 11.91 -13.62
CA ARG A 69 -5.74 11.72 -13.96
C ARG A 69 -6.03 10.24 -14.20
N ALA A 70 -6.22 9.49 -13.12
CA ALA A 70 -6.42 8.04 -13.15
C ALA A 70 -7.56 7.56 -12.24
N GLY A 71 -8.51 8.45 -11.92
CA GLY A 71 -9.67 8.13 -11.09
C GLY A 71 -10.50 9.37 -10.74
N GLY A 72 -11.71 9.17 -10.24
CA GLY A 72 -12.64 10.25 -9.90
C GLY A 72 -13.28 10.88 -11.14
N LYS A 73 -13.56 12.19 -11.08
CA LYS A 73 -14.20 12.95 -12.15
C LYS A 73 -13.35 13.04 -13.43
N HIS A 74 -12.01 13.04 -13.28
CA HIS A 74 -11.06 13.06 -14.38
C HIS A 74 -10.34 11.71 -14.45
N ASN A 75 -10.71 10.87 -15.39
CA ASN A 75 -10.14 9.54 -15.59
C ASN A 75 -9.79 9.34 -17.07
N ASP A 76 -8.52 9.48 -17.40
CA ASP A 76 -8.00 9.30 -18.76
C ASP A 76 -7.45 7.89 -19.03
N LEU A 77 -7.47 7.00 -18.01
CA LEU A 77 -6.81 5.70 -18.03
C LEU A 77 -7.20 4.84 -19.25
N ASP A 78 -8.48 4.83 -19.62
CA ASP A 78 -9.01 3.98 -20.70
C ASP A 78 -8.56 4.46 -22.09
N ASN A 79 -8.23 5.75 -22.23
CA ASN A 79 -7.79 6.38 -23.47
C ASN A 79 -6.28 6.30 -23.70
N VAL A 80 -5.51 6.06 -22.62
CA VAL A 80 -4.05 6.01 -22.67
C VAL A 80 -3.55 4.91 -23.61
N GLY A 81 -2.67 5.30 -24.52
CA GLY A 81 -2.07 4.42 -25.54
C GLY A 81 -2.90 4.30 -26.81
N TYR A 82 -4.20 4.61 -26.78
CA TYR A 82 -5.12 4.50 -27.93
C TYR A 82 -5.44 5.83 -28.58
N THR A 83 -5.24 6.94 -27.91
CA THR A 83 -5.35 8.31 -28.43
C THR A 83 -3.96 8.95 -28.51
N ALA A 84 -3.84 10.03 -29.28
CA ALA A 84 -2.58 10.74 -29.48
C ALA A 84 -2.19 11.65 -28.28
N ARG A 85 -3.12 11.99 -27.39
CA ARG A 85 -2.99 13.12 -26.45
C ARG A 85 -3.37 12.86 -24.99
N HIS A 86 -3.87 11.68 -24.62
CA HIS A 86 -4.28 11.37 -23.25
C HIS A 86 -3.19 10.62 -22.48
N HIS A 87 -2.99 11.03 -21.22
CA HIS A 87 -1.99 10.47 -20.31
C HIS A 87 -2.58 10.28 -18.92
N THR A 88 -2.11 9.27 -18.18
CA THR A 88 -2.38 9.17 -16.73
C THR A 88 -1.55 10.16 -15.94
N PHE A 89 -0.29 10.34 -16.33
CA PHE A 89 0.63 11.34 -15.79
C PHE A 89 1.00 12.34 -16.87
N PHE A 90 0.92 13.62 -16.57
CA PHE A 90 1.36 14.69 -17.46
C PHE A 90 1.88 15.89 -16.66
N GLU A 91 2.62 16.76 -17.34
CA GLU A 91 3.09 18.00 -16.74
C GLU A 91 2.23 19.18 -17.20
N MET A 92 1.70 19.94 -16.23
CA MET A 92 0.94 21.16 -16.50
C MET A 92 1.82 22.37 -16.23
N LEU A 93 2.18 23.09 -17.28
CA LEU A 93 2.84 24.40 -17.19
C LEU A 93 1.78 25.45 -16.85
N GLY A 94 1.92 26.11 -15.72
CA GLY A 94 0.96 27.09 -15.25
C GLY A 94 1.62 28.42 -14.85
N ASN A 95 0.97 29.53 -15.18
CA ASN A 95 1.23 30.83 -14.60
C ASN A 95 0.01 31.34 -13.88
N PHE A 96 0.24 31.94 -12.73
CA PHE A 96 -0.79 32.31 -11.76
C PHE A 96 -0.64 33.79 -11.38
N SER A 97 -1.80 34.46 -11.22
CA SER A 97 -1.87 35.80 -10.64
C SER A 97 -2.90 35.79 -9.50
N PHE A 98 -2.46 36.15 -8.32
CA PHE A 98 -3.29 36.19 -7.10
C PHE A 98 -3.81 37.62 -6.87
N GLY A 99 -4.60 38.10 -7.83
CA GLY A 99 -5.19 39.45 -7.79
C GLY A 99 -4.23 40.61 -8.14
N ASP A 100 -3.18 40.32 -8.91
CA ASP A 100 -2.22 41.32 -9.38
C ASP A 100 -2.51 41.76 -10.83
N TYR A 101 -2.57 40.87 -11.79
CA TYR A 101 -3.09 41.11 -13.13
C TYR A 101 -4.26 40.16 -13.42
N PHE A 102 -5.07 40.53 -14.43
CA PHE A 102 -6.23 39.74 -14.82
C PHE A 102 -6.21 39.44 -16.33
N LYS A 103 -7.33 39.39 -17.03
CA LYS A 103 -7.49 38.89 -18.40
C LYS A 103 -6.50 39.50 -19.40
N GLU A 104 -6.38 40.86 -19.44
CA GLU A 104 -5.49 41.53 -20.40
C GLU A 104 -4.04 41.07 -20.26
N GLY A 105 -3.53 41.09 -19.03
CA GLY A 105 -2.16 40.65 -18.76
C GLY A 105 -1.94 39.16 -19.04
N ALA A 106 -2.94 38.30 -18.72
CA ALA A 106 -2.85 36.86 -19.00
C ALA A 106 -2.80 36.59 -20.50
N ILE A 107 -3.68 37.20 -21.28
CA ILE A 107 -3.74 37.04 -22.74
C ILE A 107 -2.47 37.60 -23.40
N GLU A 108 -1.98 38.76 -22.97
CA GLU A 108 -0.76 39.37 -23.52
C GLU A 108 0.47 38.49 -23.27
N LEU A 109 0.64 38.01 -22.04
CA LEU A 109 1.75 37.12 -21.69
C LEU A 109 1.67 35.80 -22.47
N ALA A 110 0.49 35.20 -22.55
CA ALA A 110 0.28 33.97 -23.29
C ALA A 110 0.59 34.15 -24.79
N TRP A 111 0.05 35.21 -25.40
CA TRP A 111 0.25 35.50 -26.81
C TRP A 111 1.74 35.74 -27.15
N ASN A 112 2.43 36.52 -26.33
CA ASN A 112 3.85 36.76 -26.53
C ASN A 112 4.70 35.50 -26.37
N LEU A 113 4.40 34.63 -25.41
CA LEU A 113 5.11 33.36 -25.25
C LEU A 113 5.00 32.49 -26.49
N ILE A 114 3.74 32.23 -26.93
CA ILE A 114 3.53 31.26 -28.01
C ILE A 114 3.98 31.78 -29.39
N THR A 115 3.90 33.10 -29.60
CA THR A 115 4.22 33.68 -30.92
C THR A 115 5.66 34.14 -31.05
N ARG A 116 6.29 34.66 -29.96
CA ARG A 116 7.64 35.24 -30.01
C ARG A 116 8.70 34.28 -29.46
N GLU A 117 8.42 33.60 -28.31
CA GLU A 117 9.41 32.69 -27.71
C GLU A 117 9.32 31.30 -28.33
N PHE A 118 8.11 30.75 -28.50
CA PHE A 118 7.88 29.45 -29.12
C PHE A 118 7.76 29.52 -30.67
N ALA A 119 7.53 30.70 -31.20
CA ALA A 119 7.43 30.96 -32.64
C ALA A 119 6.39 30.08 -33.35
N LEU A 120 5.26 29.82 -32.74
CA LEU A 120 4.16 29.11 -33.37
C LEU A 120 3.58 29.94 -34.53
N ASN A 121 3.17 29.24 -35.60
CA ASN A 121 2.56 29.90 -36.74
C ASN A 121 1.19 30.50 -36.38
N VAL A 122 1.14 31.83 -36.36
CA VAL A 122 -0.06 32.60 -36.01
C VAL A 122 -1.28 32.22 -36.87
N ASP A 123 -1.06 31.84 -38.13
CA ASP A 123 -2.16 31.49 -39.05
C ASP A 123 -2.87 30.19 -38.67
N ARG A 124 -2.24 29.39 -37.85
CA ARG A 124 -2.81 28.11 -37.36
C ARG A 124 -3.41 28.22 -35.94
N LEU A 125 -3.33 29.38 -35.30
CA LEU A 125 -3.86 29.62 -33.96
C LEU A 125 -5.31 30.09 -34.04
N LEU A 126 -6.14 29.57 -33.12
CA LEU A 126 -7.49 30.02 -32.84
C LEU A 126 -7.77 29.89 -31.33
N VAL A 127 -8.76 30.60 -30.86
CA VAL A 127 -9.10 30.62 -29.42
C VAL A 127 -10.59 30.42 -29.22
N THR A 128 -10.93 29.85 -28.06
CA THR A 128 -12.31 29.87 -27.57
C THR A 128 -12.46 30.88 -26.44
N VAL A 129 -13.68 31.36 -26.21
CA VAL A 129 -14.04 32.14 -25.05
C VAL A 129 -15.41 31.69 -24.57
N TYR A 130 -15.71 31.87 -23.29
CA TYR A 130 -17.01 31.57 -22.75
C TYR A 130 -18.07 32.49 -23.42
N HIS A 131 -19.27 32.01 -23.66
CA HIS A 131 -20.25 32.62 -24.54
C HIS A 131 -20.61 34.08 -24.19
N ASP A 132 -20.61 34.45 -22.92
CA ASP A 132 -20.91 35.78 -22.41
C ASP A 132 -19.68 36.59 -21.95
N ASP A 133 -18.47 36.07 -22.19
CA ASP A 133 -17.23 36.79 -21.83
C ASP A 133 -16.77 37.73 -22.97
N ASP A 134 -17.48 38.87 -23.10
CA ASP A 134 -17.17 39.90 -24.11
C ASP A 134 -15.82 40.55 -23.87
N GLU A 135 -15.37 40.67 -22.62
CA GLU A 135 -14.05 41.23 -22.28
C GLU A 135 -12.92 40.38 -22.86
N ALA A 136 -12.94 39.09 -22.64
CA ALA A 136 -11.92 38.20 -23.22
C ALA A 136 -11.98 38.19 -24.76
N TYR A 137 -13.16 38.22 -25.34
CA TYR A 137 -13.33 38.28 -26.78
C TYR A 137 -12.70 39.56 -27.38
N ASP A 138 -12.96 40.74 -26.81
CA ASP A 138 -12.40 42.00 -27.29
C ASP A 138 -10.88 42.09 -27.05
N LEU A 139 -10.39 41.56 -25.93
CA LEU A 139 -8.95 41.49 -25.65
C LEU A 139 -8.23 40.65 -26.69
N TRP A 140 -8.76 39.50 -27.10
CA TRP A 140 -8.15 38.68 -28.15
C TRP A 140 -8.12 39.41 -29.50
N LYS A 141 -9.18 40.16 -29.84
CA LYS A 141 -9.16 41.03 -31.05
C LYS A 141 -8.07 42.09 -30.95
N LYS A 142 -7.94 42.75 -29.82
CA LYS A 142 -6.96 43.82 -29.58
C LYS A 142 -5.51 43.30 -29.59
N ILE A 143 -5.22 42.20 -28.90
CA ILE A 143 -3.87 41.74 -28.63
C ILE A 143 -3.36 40.85 -29.77
N ALA A 144 -4.16 39.87 -30.21
CA ALA A 144 -3.79 38.92 -31.25
C ALA A 144 -4.13 39.40 -32.66
N GLY A 145 -4.93 40.44 -32.81
CA GLY A 145 -5.43 40.91 -34.10
C GLY A 145 -6.36 39.89 -34.78
N PHE A 146 -6.96 38.99 -34.04
CA PHE A 146 -7.84 37.95 -34.59
C PHE A 146 -9.15 38.54 -35.13
N ASN A 147 -9.63 37.99 -36.21
CA ASN A 147 -10.97 38.22 -36.74
C ASN A 147 -11.96 37.29 -36.05
N ASP A 148 -13.28 37.55 -36.22
CA ASP A 148 -14.37 36.85 -35.57
C ASP A 148 -14.41 35.32 -35.89
N ARG A 149 -13.72 34.85 -36.91
CA ARG A 149 -13.67 33.43 -37.26
C ARG A 149 -12.65 32.66 -36.44
N ARG A 150 -11.72 33.36 -35.79
CA ARG A 150 -10.66 32.76 -34.97
C ARG A 150 -10.93 32.86 -33.46
N ILE A 151 -12.01 33.51 -33.05
CA ILE A 151 -12.46 33.59 -31.67
C ILE A 151 -13.84 32.93 -31.60
N ILE A 152 -13.91 31.74 -31.07
CA ILE A 152 -15.10 30.92 -31.05
C ILE A 152 -15.76 31.03 -29.67
N ARG A 153 -17.05 31.37 -29.63
CA ARG A 153 -17.83 31.42 -28.39
C ARG A 153 -18.41 30.05 -28.09
N ILE A 154 -18.17 29.55 -26.88
CA ILE A 154 -18.66 28.26 -26.39
C ILE A 154 -19.57 28.48 -25.20
N ASP A 155 -20.76 27.89 -25.23
CA ASP A 155 -21.80 28.02 -24.19
C ASP A 155 -21.85 26.81 -23.24
N SER A 156 -21.02 25.80 -23.46
CA SER A 156 -20.93 24.61 -22.62
C SER A 156 -19.98 24.80 -21.45
N ALA A 157 -19.93 23.81 -20.57
CA ALA A 157 -18.98 23.73 -19.44
C ALA A 157 -17.52 23.68 -19.89
N ASP A 158 -17.22 23.47 -21.18
CA ASP A 158 -15.87 23.38 -21.70
C ASP A 158 -15.11 24.70 -21.51
N ASN A 159 -15.77 25.84 -21.69
CA ASN A 159 -15.18 27.17 -21.44
C ASN A 159 -15.59 27.80 -20.10
N PHE A 160 -16.07 27.01 -19.16
CA PHE A 160 -16.24 27.42 -17.76
C PHE A 160 -15.60 26.39 -16.82
N TRP A 161 -14.38 26.68 -16.43
CA TRP A 161 -13.60 25.75 -15.61
C TRP A 161 -14.05 25.77 -14.13
N SER A 162 -14.14 24.58 -13.53
CA SER A 162 -14.36 24.39 -12.10
C SER A 162 -13.50 23.26 -11.56
N MET A 163 -12.93 23.45 -10.37
CA MET A 163 -12.09 22.46 -9.72
C MET A 163 -12.85 21.16 -9.40
N GLY A 164 -14.13 21.26 -9.09
CA GLY A 164 -15.00 20.15 -8.73
C GLY A 164 -16.42 20.67 -8.41
N ASP A 165 -17.10 19.98 -7.50
CA ASP A 165 -18.40 20.40 -7.01
C ASP A 165 -18.30 21.65 -6.11
N THR A 166 -17.11 21.89 -5.53
CA THR A 166 -16.77 23.05 -4.70
C THR A 166 -15.39 23.58 -5.05
N GLY A 167 -15.16 24.87 -4.77
CA GLY A 167 -13.86 25.52 -4.93
C GLY A 167 -13.84 26.62 -6.00
N PRO A 168 -12.66 27.22 -6.27
CA PRO A 168 -12.50 28.28 -7.24
C PRO A 168 -12.95 27.88 -8.64
N CYS A 169 -13.61 28.80 -9.35
CA CYS A 169 -14.09 28.58 -10.71
C CYS A 169 -14.21 29.91 -11.48
N GLY A 170 -14.34 29.80 -12.80
CA GLY A 170 -14.54 30.94 -13.67
C GLY A 170 -14.57 30.61 -15.15
N PRO A 171 -14.96 31.59 -16.01
CA PRO A 171 -14.86 31.43 -17.45
C PRO A 171 -13.43 31.25 -17.86
N CYS A 172 -13.20 30.57 -18.98
CA CYS A 172 -11.85 30.36 -19.52
C CYS A 172 -11.77 30.60 -21.02
N SER A 173 -10.57 30.76 -21.48
CA SER A 173 -10.22 30.88 -22.90
C SER A 173 -9.16 29.84 -23.23
N GLU A 174 -9.46 28.98 -24.17
CA GLU A 174 -8.56 27.94 -24.61
C GLU A 174 -7.87 28.32 -25.91
N ILE A 175 -6.59 27.96 -26.05
CA ILE A 175 -5.79 28.21 -27.23
C ILE A 175 -5.58 26.91 -27.97
N PHE A 176 -5.99 26.89 -29.23
CA PHE A 176 -5.92 25.75 -30.13
C PHE A 176 -4.93 25.99 -31.27
N TYR A 177 -4.35 24.90 -31.76
CA TYR A 177 -3.52 24.89 -32.93
C TYR A 177 -4.08 23.94 -34.02
N ASP A 178 -4.30 24.45 -35.23
CA ASP A 178 -4.68 23.63 -36.40
C ASP A 178 -3.46 22.87 -36.91
N GLN A 179 -3.42 21.58 -36.66
CA GLN A 179 -2.34 20.68 -37.07
C GLN A 179 -2.39 20.36 -38.59
N GLY A 180 -3.45 20.75 -39.29
CA GLY A 180 -3.60 20.64 -40.74
C GLY A 180 -4.62 19.60 -41.19
N GLU A 181 -4.98 19.66 -42.48
CA GLU A 181 -6.06 18.91 -43.09
C GLU A 181 -5.80 17.39 -43.24
N THR A 182 -4.59 16.94 -42.97
CA THR A 182 -4.26 15.52 -42.96
C THR A 182 -4.85 14.77 -41.77
N LEU A 183 -5.19 15.51 -40.69
CA LEU A 183 -5.85 14.96 -39.52
C LEU A 183 -7.35 15.20 -39.57
N LYS A 184 -8.11 14.28 -38.96
CA LYS A 184 -9.57 14.42 -38.84
C LYS A 184 -9.91 15.35 -37.69
N GLY A 185 -10.98 16.09 -37.83
CA GLY A 185 -11.55 16.96 -36.79
C GLY A 185 -11.94 18.32 -37.33
N GLY A 186 -12.93 18.93 -36.68
CA GLY A 186 -13.40 20.27 -36.91
C GLY A 186 -12.91 21.26 -35.83
N PRO A 187 -13.15 22.58 -36.04
CA PRO A 187 -12.82 23.57 -34.99
C PRO A 187 -13.67 23.34 -33.73
N PRO A 188 -13.22 23.88 -32.60
CA PRO A 188 -13.98 23.79 -31.34
C PRO A 188 -15.44 24.21 -31.49
N GLY A 189 -16.36 23.48 -30.82
CA GLY A 189 -17.80 23.71 -30.93
C GLY A 189 -18.46 23.15 -32.21
N SER A 190 -17.70 22.57 -33.15
CA SER A 190 -18.26 21.84 -34.29
C SER A 190 -18.63 20.39 -33.92
N PRO A 191 -19.49 19.71 -34.74
CA PRO A 191 -19.84 18.30 -34.49
C PRO A 191 -18.64 17.34 -34.47
N ASP A 192 -17.55 17.70 -35.14
CA ASP A 192 -16.33 16.89 -35.27
C ASP A 192 -15.18 17.47 -34.41
N ALA A 193 -15.47 18.24 -33.37
CA ALA A 193 -14.45 18.88 -32.52
C ALA A 193 -13.54 17.91 -31.75
N ASP A 194 -14.01 16.67 -31.51
CA ASP A 194 -13.25 15.62 -30.81
C ASP A 194 -12.05 15.04 -31.60
N GLY A 195 -11.90 15.45 -32.87
CA GLY A 195 -10.80 14.99 -33.73
C GLY A 195 -9.44 15.56 -33.33
N ASP A 196 -8.36 14.99 -33.90
CA ASP A 196 -6.98 15.36 -33.56
C ASP A 196 -6.45 16.60 -34.33
N ARG A 197 -7.22 17.17 -35.27
CA ARG A 197 -6.79 18.32 -36.09
C ARG A 197 -6.58 19.58 -35.26
N PHE A 198 -7.56 19.95 -34.44
CA PHE A 198 -7.50 21.16 -33.61
C PHE A 198 -7.07 20.78 -32.21
N LEU A 199 -5.78 20.93 -31.92
CA LEU A 199 -5.21 20.58 -30.61
C LEU A 199 -5.35 21.75 -29.65
N GLU A 200 -6.17 21.59 -28.59
CA GLU A 200 -6.12 22.44 -27.40
C GLU A 200 -4.82 22.15 -26.66
N PHE A 201 -3.98 23.18 -26.47
CA PHE A 201 -2.71 22.99 -25.77
C PHE A 201 -2.55 23.91 -24.55
N TRP A 202 -3.35 24.97 -24.43
CA TRP A 202 -3.32 25.89 -23.31
C TRP A 202 -4.70 26.41 -22.93
N ASN A 203 -5.05 26.33 -21.63
CA ASN A 203 -6.28 26.90 -21.08
C ASN A 203 -5.94 28.07 -20.15
N LEU A 204 -6.53 29.25 -20.37
CA LEU A 204 -6.42 30.44 -19.56
C LEU A 204 -7.69 30.60 -18.75
N VAL A 205 -7.63 30.32 -17.44
CA VAL A 205 -8.82 30.39 -16.55
C VAL A 205 -8.84 31.71 -15.82
N PHE A 206 -9.96 32.40 -15.92
CA PHE A 206 -10.23 33.69 -15.27
C PHE A 206 -11.04 33.44 -14.00
N MET A 207 -10.31 33.13 -12.91
CA MET A 207 -10.88 32.76 -11.62
C MET A 207 -11.60 33.95 -11.00
N GLN A 208 -12.93 33.89 -10.95
CA GLN A 208 -13.78 35.00 -10.47
C GLN A 208 -14.65 34.58 -9.30
N TYR A 209 -14.92 33.28 -9.14
CA TYR A 209 -15.88 32.79 -8.17
C TYR A 209 -15.31 31.67 -7.32
N ASP A 210 -15.83 31.55 -6.09
CA ASP A 210 -15.71 30.36 -5.24
C ASP A 210 -17.09 29.69 -5.17
N GLN A 211 -17.14 28.41 -5.52
CA GLN A 211 -18.36 27.61 -5.50
C GLN A 211 -18.42 26.83 -4.19
N ALA A 212 -19.26 27.26 -3.25
CA ALA A 212 -19.45 26.61 -1.95
C ALA A 212 -20.25 25.29 -2.06
N ALA A 213 -21.18 25.23 -3.02
CA ALA A 213 -21.95 24.04 -3.39
C ALA A 213 -22.34 24.14 -4.88
N PRO A 214 -22.74 23.04 -5.53
CA PRO A 214 -23.13 23.05 -6.94
C PRO A 214 -24.15 24.16 -7.23
N GLY A 215 -23.75 25.10 -8.11
CA GLY A 215 -24.59 26.25 -8.50
C GLY A 215 -24.61 27.41 -7.50
N GLN A 216 -23.96 27.32 -6.34
CA GLN A 216 -23.84 28.41 -5.37
C GLN A 216 -22.45 29.05 -5.46
N ARG A 217 -22.35 30.15 -6.18
CA ARG A 217 -21.09 30.85 -6.46
C ARG A 217 -21.05 32.18 -5.74
N ALA A 218 -19.96 32.48 -5.03
CA ALA A 218 -19.63 33.77 -4.46
C ALA A 218 -18.43 34.36 -5.19
N PRO A 219 -18.33 35.69 -5.35
CA PRO A 219 -17.13 36.29 -5.92
C PRO A 219 -15.89 35.95 -5.05
N LEU A 220 -14.77 35.65 -5.69
CA LEU A 220 -13.47 35.56 -5.00
C LEU A 220 -13.09 36.91 -4.40
N PRO A 221 -12.28 36.95 -3.33
CA PRO A 221 -11.79 38.22 -2.75
C PRO A 221 -11.08 39.11 -3.76
N ARG A 222 -10.43 38.51 -4.75
CA ARG A 222 -9.79 39.19 -5.88
C ARG A 222 -9.91 38.32 -7.12
N PRO A 223 -10.29 38.87 -8.29
CA PRO A 223 -10.15 38.16 -9.56
C PRO A 223 -8.71 37.71 -9.79
N SER A 224 -8.53 36.50 -10.17
CA SER A 224 -7.22 35.83 -10.22
C SER A 224 -7.05 35.09 -11.54
N ILE A 225 -5.81 34.75 -11.88
CA ILE A 225 -5.47 33.98 -13.09
C ILE A 225 -4.90 32.63 -12.69
N ASP A 226 -5.47 31.60 -13.30
CA ASP A 226 -4.89 30.25 -13.37
C ASP A 226 -4.73 29.87 -14.84
N THR A 227 -3.60 29.31 -15.21
CA THR A 227 -3.43 28.77 -16.57
C THR A 227 -2.86 27.36 -16.54
N GLY A 228 -3.22 26.55 -17.55
CA GLY A 228 -2.71 25.21 -17.70
C GLY A 228 -2.37 24.86 -19.15
N MET A 229 -1.06 24.80 -19.47
CA MET A 229 -0.56 24.32 -20.74
C MET A 229 -0.03 22.89 -20.57
N GLY A 230 -0.52 21.95 -21.36
CA GLY A 230 0.06 20.61 -21.38
C GLY A 230 1.47 20.60 -21.96
N LEU A 231 2.48 20.25 -21.16
CA LEU A 231 3.87 20.21 -21.61
C LEU A 231 4.04 19.24 -22.79
N GLU A 232 3.44 18.08 -22.72
CA GLU A 232 3.52 17.06 -23.77
C GLU A 232 2.85 17.55 -25.07
N ARG A 233 1.73 18.29 -24.97
CA ARG A 233 1.03 18.87 -26.12
C ARG A 233 1.84 19.95 -26.82
N ILE A 234 2.36 20.92 -26.05
CA ILE A 234 3.21 21.97 -26.66
C ILE A 234 4.52 21.40 -27.19
N ALA A 235 5.09 20.39 -26.54
CA ALA A 235 6.28 19.71 -27.03
C ALA A 235 6.02 19.03 -28.39
N ALA A 236 4.89 18.38 -28.56
CA ALA A 236 4.50 17.78 -29.84
C ALA A 236 4.44 18.83 -30.95
N LEU A 237 3.81 19.98 -30.69
CA LEU A 237 3.74 21.10 -31.65
C LEU A 237 5.14 21.62 -32.03
N LEU A 238 6.02 21.84 -31.03
CA LEU A 238 7.36 22.39 -31.25
C LEU A 238 8.32 21.39 -31.87
N GLN A 239 8.10 20.10 -31.71
CA GLN A 239 8.86 19.03 -32.35
C GLN A 239 8.28 18.63 -33.71
N GLY A 240 7.14 19.22 -34.12
CA GLY A 240 6.53 18.99 -35.42
C GLY A 240 5.91 17.60 -35.56
N VAL A 241 5.46 16.99 -34.46
CA VAL A 241 4.77 15.69 -34.42
C VAL A 241 3.32 15.85 -34.00
N THR A 242 2.48 14.90 -34.40
CA THR A 242 1.01 14.95 -34.17
C THR A 242 0.53 14.11 -32.99
N SER A 243 1.44 13.35 -32.38
CA SER A 243 1.16 12.54 -31.20
C SER A 243 2.12 12.92 -30.07
N ASN A 244 1.61 13.08 -28.85
CA ASN A 244 2.42 13.28 -27.66
C ASN A 244 3.42 12.12 -27.44
N TYR A 245 3.07 10.90 -27.89
CA TYR A 245 3.94 9.73 -27.78
C TYR A 245 5.12 9.73 -28.75
N ASP A 246 5.18 10.71 -29.67
CA ASP A 246 6.28 10.86 -30.63
C ASP A 246 7.29 11.93 -30.23
N ILE A 247 7.11 12.61 -29.08
CA ILE A 247 8.09 13.55 -28.54
C ILE A 247 9.33 12.83 -27.99
N ASP A 248 10.42 13.56 -27.87
CA ASP A 248 11.72 13.03 -27.41
C ASP A 248 11.63 12.17 -26.16
N LEU A 249 10.96 12.64 -25.12
CA LEU A 249 10.73 11.91 -23.87
C LEU A 249 10.07 10.54 -24.09
N PHE A 250 8.96 10.51 -24.81
CA PHE A 250 8.25 9.25 -25.04
C PHE A 250 8.98 8.33 -26.02
N ARG A 251 9.68 8.88 -27.00
CA ARG A 251 10.54 8.07 -27.89
C ARG A 251 11.66 7.37 -27.14
N ALA A 252 12.29 8.04 -26.18
CA ALA A 252 13.29 7.41 -25.32
C ALA A 252 12.71 6.24 -24.51
N LEU A 253 11.52 6.44 -23.92
CA LEU A 253 10.85 5.41 -23.11
C LEU A 253 10.32 4.24 -23.94
N THR A 254 9.65 4.52 -25.07
CA THR A 254 9.11 3.46 -25.96
C THR A 254 10.24 2.72 -26.67
N GLY A 255 11.34 3.40 -27.01
CA GLY A 255 12.56 2.79 -27.51
C GLY A 255 13.16 1.79 -26.51
N ALA A 256 13.31 2.21 -25.25
CA ALA A 256 13.78 1.30 -24.20
C ALA A 256 12.85 0.08 -24.01
N VAL A 257 11.54 0.23 -24.12
CA VAL A 257 10.59 -0.90 -24.12
C VAL A 257 10.88 -1.83 -25.30
N ALA A 258 11.09 -1.30 -26.49
CA ALA A 258 11.39 -2.10 -27.69
C ALA A 258 12.73 -2.84 -27.55
N ASP A 259 13.76 -2.19 -27.00
CA ASP A 259 15.08 -2.80 -26.76
C ASP A 259 14.99 -4.03 -25.82
N PHE A 260 14.18 -3.96 -24.78
CA PHE A 260 14.01 -5.08 -23.84
C PHE A 260 13.04 -6.17 -24.32
N THR A 261 12.06 -5.84 -25.15
CA THR A 261 11.05 -6.80 -25.60
C THR A 261 11.34 -7.40 -26.98
N GLY A 262 12.17 -6.71 -27.78
CA GLY A 262 12.36 -7.04 -29.20
C GLY A 262 11.17 -6.70 -30.11
N ALA A 263 10.09 -6.15 -29.56
CA ALA A 263 8.89 -5.78 -30.30
C ALA A 263 9.04 -4.36 -30.91
N PRO A 264 8.77 -4.15 -32.22
CA PRO A 264 8.94 -2.83 -32.84
C PRO A 264 7.88 -1.84 -32.34
N VAL A 265 8.29 -0.58 -32.11
CA VAL A 265 7.40 0.50 -31.64
C VAL A 265 6.28 0.77 -32.63
N ASP A 266 6.59 0.82 -33.93
CA ASP A 266 5.64 1.11 -35.02
C ASP A 266 4.83 -0.14 -35.48
N GLY A 267 4.86 -1.22 -34.69
CA GLY A 267 4.16 -2.46 -34.98
C GLY A 267 2.67 -2.42 -34.59
N PRO A 268 1.93 -3.53 -34.82
CA PRO A 268 0.52 -3.65 -34.45
C PRO A 268 0.25 -3.46 -32.95
N GLN A 269 1.29 -3.60 -32.13
CA GLN A 269 1.24 -3.47 -30.67
C GLN A 269 1.80 -2.12 -30.16
N GLY A 270 1.91 -1.11 -31.00
CA GLY A 270 2.40 0.22 -30.64
C GLY A 270 1.66 0.86 -29.45
N ALA A 271 0.36 0.57 -29.30
CA ALA A 271 -0.42 0.97 -28.14
C ALA A 271 0.16 0.44 -26.82
N SER A 272 0.71 -0.78 -26.81
CA SER A 272 1.32 -1.38 -25.62
C SER A 272 2.58 -0.63 -25.18
N HIS A 273 3.43 -0.20 -26.11
CA HIS A 273 4.61 0.62 -25.83
C HIS A 273 4.20 1.95 -25.17
N ARG A 274 3.16 2.61 -25.71
CA ARG A 274 2.64 3.89 -25.18
C ARG A 274 2.09 3.73 -23.78
N VAL A 275 1.29 2.69 -23.53
CA VAL A 275 0.75 2.38 -22.20
C VAL A 275 1.87 2.14 -21.19
N ILE A 276 2.87 1.34 -21.54
CA ILE A 276 4.00 1.06 -20.65
C ILE A 276 4.76 2.34 -20.31
N ALA A 277 5.08 3.17 -21.32
CA ALA A 277 5.81 4.42 -21.13
C ALA A 277 5.05 5.42 -20.25
N ASP A 278 3.75 5.62 -20.50
CA ASP A 278 2.90 6.50 -19.69
C ASP A 278 2.77 5.99 -18.23
N HIS A 279 2.46 4.72 -18.07
CA HIS A 279 2.24 4.13 -16.75
C HIS A 279 3.50 3.98 -15.93
N LEU A 280 4.66 3.85 -16.57
CA LEU A 280 5.96 3.92 -15.90
C LEU A 280 6.15 5.29 -15.25
N ARG A 281 5.86 6.39 -15.99
CA ARG A 281 5.92 7.76 -15.46
C ARG A 281 4.98 7.90 -14.26
N ALA A 282 3.70 7.55 -14.45
CA ALA A 282 2.69 7.63 -13.38
C ALA A 282 3.08 6.83 -12.13
N ALA A 283 3.48 5.56 -12.29
CA ALA A 283 3.85 4.70 -11.18
C ALA A 283 5.12 5.20 -10.48
N ALA A 284 6.14 5.61 -11.22
CA ALA A 284 7.40 6.07 -10.64
C ALA A 284 7.21 7.34 -9.80
N PHE A 285 6.47 8.33 -10.32
CA PHE A 285 6.21 9.56 -9.57
C PHE A 285 5.31 9.35 -8.36
N LEU A 286 4.29 8.50 -8.47
CA LEU A 286 3.45 8.15 -7.32
C LEU A 286 4.26 7.44 -6.22
N VAL A 287 5.17 6.53 -6.58
CA VAL A 287 6.06 5.86 -5.62
C VAL A 287 7.05 6.86 -5.02
N ALA A 288 7.64 7.76 -5.83
CA ALA A 288 8.54 8.81 -5.35
C ALA A 288 7.84 9.77 -4.35
N ASP A 289 6.56 10.04 -4.57
CA ASP A 289 5.70 10.84 -3.69
C ASP A 289 5.07 10.01 -2.54
N GLY A 290 5.57 8.78 -2.31
CA GLY A 290 5.27 7.97 -1.13
C GLY A 290 4.00 7.13 -1.20
N VAL A 291 3.37 6.97 -2.37
CA VAL A 291 2.26 6.03 -2.56
C VAL A 291 2.81 4.62 -2.72
N THR A 292 2.29 3.67 -1.97
CA THR A 292 2.64 2.24 -2.07
C THR A 292 1.46 1.45 -2.63
N PRO A 293 1.70 0.40 -3.45
CA PRO A 293 0.62 -0.43 -3.99
C PRO A 293 -0.19 -1.09 -2.86
N SER A 294 -1.50 -0.89 -2.85
CA SER A 294 -2.42 -1.46 -1.84
C SER A 294 -3.74 -1.90 -2.48
N ASN A 295 -4.67 -2.41 -1.67
CA ASN A 295 -6.01 -2.80 -2.14
C ASN A 295 -7.04 -1.68 -2.05
N GLU A 296 -6.68 -0.53 -1.45
CA GLU A 296 -7.60 0.57 -1.18
C GLU A 296 -6.98 1.93 -1.52
N GLY A 297 -7.81 2.94 -1.70
CA GLY A 297 -7.42 4.34 -1.85
C GLY A 297 -6.40 4.58 -2.98
N ARG A 298 -5.44 5.46 -2.73
CA ARG A 298 -4.40 5.85 -3.69
C ARG A 298 -3.52 4.68 -4.13
N GLY A 299 -3.22 3.76 -3.20
CA GLY A 299 -2.41 2.59 -3.49
C GLY A 299 -3.11 1.59 -4.42
N TYR A 300 -4.43 1.51 -4.39
CA TYR A 300 -5.22 0.73 -5.34
C TYR A 300 -5.11 1.31 -6.76
N VAL A 301 -5.22 2.62 -6.90
CA VAL A 301 -5.07 3.29 -8.20
C VAL A 301 -3.66 3.08 -8.77
N LEU A 302 -2.63 3.25 -7.94
CA LEU A 302 -1.25 2.95 -8.32
C LEU A 302 -1.10 1.49 -8.79
N ARG A 303 -1.61 0.54 -8.02
CA ARG A 303 -1.56 -0.90 -8.37
C ARG A 303 -2.28 -1.19 -9.69
N ARG A 304 -3.40 -0.55 -9.93
CA ARG A 304 -4.16 -0.67 -11.18
C ARG A 304 -3.34 -0.19 -12.38
N ILE A 305 -2.72 0.99 -12.28
CA ILE A 305 -1.82 1.55 -13.32
C ILE A 305 -0.66 0.59 -13.59
N MET A 306 0.03 0.14 -12.53
CA MET A 306 1.15 -0.80 -12.64
C MET A 306 0.73 -2.09 -13.36
N ARG A 307 -0.36 -2.72 -12.93
CA ARG A 307 -0.83 -4.00 -13.50
C ARG A 307 -1.25 -3.88 -14.95
N ARG A 308 -1.82 -2.73 -15.35
CA ARG A 308 -2.14 -2.46 -16.75
C ARG A 308 -0.87 -2.42 -17.59
N ALA A 309 0.17 -1.72 -17.16
CA ALA A 309 1.46 -1.72 -17.86
C ALA A 309 2.09 -3.11 -17.94
N MET A 310 2.06 -3.87 -16.83
CA MET A 310 2.60 -5.24 -16.76
C MET A 310 1.86 -6.21 -17.70
N ARG A 311 0.55 -6.02 -17.87
CA ARG A 311 -0.23 -6.77 -18.87
C ARG A 311 0.22 -6.44 -20.29
N HIS A 312 0.43 -5.15 -20.59
CA HIS A 312 0.95 -4.72 -21.90
C HIS A 312 2.39 -5.19 -22.14
N ALA A 313 3.23 -5.27 -21.10
CA ALA A 313 4.54 -5.90 -21.19
C ALA A 313 4.46 -7.39 -21.58
N GLN A 314 3.50 -8.12 -21.00
CA GLN A 314 3.25 -9.51 -21.40
C GLN A 314 2.76 -9.62 -22.86
N LEU A 315 1.90 -8.70 -23.32
CA LEU A 315 1.45 -8.67 -24.72
C LEU A 315 2.61 -8.45 -25.69
N LEU A 316 3.63 -7.71 -25.29
CA LEU A 316 4.87 -7.51 -26.07
C LEU A 316 5.84 -8.70 -25.98
N GLY A 317 5.48 -9.79 -25.27
CA GLY A 317 6.32 -10.97 -25.15
C GLY A 317 7.37 -10.91 -24.05
N ALA A 318 7.29 -9.96 -23.10
CA ALA A 318 8.22 -9.93 -21.98
C ALA A 318 8.08 -11.20 -21.10
N GLU A 319 9.12 -12.03 -21.05
CA GLU A 319 9.14 -13.27 -20.27
C GLU A 319 9.49 -13.02 -18.79
N GLU A 320 10.21 -11.95 -18.51
CA GLU A 320 10.62 -11.50 -17.18
C GLU A 320 9.98 -10.17 -16.79
N PRO A 321 10.01 -9.76 -15.50
CA PRO A 321 9.60 -8.42 -15.09
C PRO A 321 10.34 -7.33 -15.86
N LEU A 322 9.58 -6.43 -16.50
CA LEU A 322 10.11 -5.40 -17.39
C LEU A 322 10.17 -4.01 -16.76
N MET A 323 9.13 -3.63 -16.02
CA MET A 323 8.91 -2.24 -15.61
C MET A 323 10.09 -1.65 -14.83
N TRP A 324 10.69 -2.41 -13.93
CA TRP A 324 11.84 -1.96 -13.15
C TRP A 324 13.08 -1.68 -13.99
N LYS A 325 13.26 -2.41 -15.11
CA LYS A 325 14.41 -2.24 -16.04
C LYS A 325 14.35 -0.91 -16.78
N LEU A 326 13.16 -0.32 -16.91
CA LEU A 326 12.92 0.96 -17.58
C LEU A 326 13.15 2.17 -16.66
N THR A 327 13.23 1.97 -15.33
CA THR A 327 13.41 3.04 -14.35
C THR A 327 14.65 3.91 -14.63
N PRO A 328 15.84 3.37 -14.98
CA PRO A 328 17.00 4.19 -15.28
C PRO A 328 16.79 5.14 -16.47
N THR A 329 16.09 4.70 -17.51
CA THR A 329 15.77 5.54 -18.67
C THR A 329 14.86 6.70 -18.26
N LEU A 330 13.82 6.44 -17.45
CA LEU A 330 12.94 7.50 -16.95
C LEU A 330 13.70 8.51 -16.10
N VAL A 331 14.58 8.04 -15.22
CA VAL A 331 15.42 8.92 -14.37
C VAL A 331 16.38 9.77 -15.20
N ALA A 332 16.96 9.22 -16.26
CA ALA A 332 17.82 9.98 -17.16
C ALA A 332 17.04 11.10 -17.86
N GLU A 333 15.81 10.85 -18.30
CA GLU A 333 14.99 11.83 -19.03
C GLU A 333 14.37 12.90 -18.12
N MET A 334 13.91 12.54 -16.91
CA MET A 334 13.13 13.43 -16.06
C MET A 334 13.81 13.79 -14.73
N GLY A 335 14.85 13.08 -14.31
CA GLY A 335 15.49 13.28 -13.01
C GLY A 335 16.17 14.64 -12.85
N GLN A 336 16.55 15.31 -13.93
CA GLN A 336 17.08 16.68 -13.88
C GLN A 336 16.01 17.67 -13.39
N ALA A 337 14.79 17.52 -13.85
CA ALA A 337 13.68 18.39 -13.47
C ALA A 337 13.05 17.98 -12.13
N TYR A 338 13.14 16.70 -11.79
CA TYR A 338 12.49 16.09 -10.63
C TYR A 338 13.49 15.24 -9.82
N PRO A 339 14.27 15.87 -8.93
CA PRO A 339 15.31 15.18 -8.13
C PRO A 339 14.78 14.04 -7.27
N GLU A 340 13.47 14.05 -6.93
CA GLU A 340 12.81 12.97 -6.21
C GLU A 340 12.85 11.63 -6.95
N LEU A 341 12.86 11.62 -8.28
CA LEU A 341 13.03 10.39 -9.07
C LEU A 341 14.42 9.78 -8.87
N VAL A 342 15.46 10.62 -8.85
CA VAL A 342 16.84 10.19 -8.64
C VAL A 342 16.97 9.59 -7.23
N ARG A 343 16.47 10.31 -6.22
CA ARG A 343 16.49 9.87 -4.82
C ARG A 343 15.74 8.57 -4.61
N ALA A 344 14.57 8.40 -5.25
CA ALA A 344 13.70 7.24 -5.08
C ALA A 344 13.95 6.11 -6.08
N GLN A 345 14.96 6.20 -6.96
CA GLN A 345 15.17 5.25 -8.06
C GLN A 345 15.19 3.78 -7.60
N ALA A 346 15.93 3.48 -6.52
CA ALA A 346 16.01 2.12 -5.98
C ALA A 346 14.64 1.65 -5.46
N LEU A 347 13.92 2.49 -4.71
CA LEU A 347 12.57 2.18 -4.21
C LEU A 347 11.59 1.94 -5.36
N ILE A 348 11.63 2.77 -6.40
CA ILE A 348 10.78 2.64 -7.59
C ILE A 348 11.05 1.29 -8.25
N ALA A 349 12.32 0.98 -8.53
CA ALA A 349 12.72 -0.27 -9.17
C ALA A 349 12.28 -1.51 -8.34
N ASP A 350 12.56 -1.52 -7.04
CA ASP A 350 12.18 -2.62 -6.14
C ASP A 350 10.66 -2.79 -6.03
N THR A 351 9.91 -1.68 -5.97
CA THR A 351 8.44 -1.70 -5.91
C THR A 351 7.84 -2.27 -7.19
N LEU A 352 8.33 -1.82 -8.35
CA LEU A 352 7.90 -2.31 -9.67
C LEU A 352 8.24 -3.79 -9.83
N LEU A 353 9.46 -4.21 -9.51
CA LEU A 353 9.90 -5.60 -9.58
C LEU A 353 9.05 -6.51 -8.69
N SER A 354 8.83 -6.11 -7.44
CA SER A 354 8.06 -6.90 -6.47
C SER A 354 6.60 -7.06 -6.89
N GLU A 355 5.93 -5.98 -7.31
CA GLU A 355 4.53 -6.05 -7.74
C GLU A 355 4.39 -6.83 -9.06
N GLU A 356 5.30 -6.65 -10.02
CA GLU A 356 5.29 -7.37 -11.29
C GLU A 356 5.51 -8.88 -11.10
N THR A 357 6.49 -9.26 -10.26
CA THR A 357 6.75 -10.67 -9.94
C THR A 357 5.52 -11.35 -9.34
N ARG A 358 4.85 -10.69 -8.39
CA ARG A 358 3.62 -11.22 -7.78
C ARG A 358 2.47 -11.28 -8.78
N PHE A 359 2.32 -10.22 -9.58
CA PHE A 359 1.21 -10.11 -10.50
C PHE A 359 1.32 -11.11 -11.66
N ARG A 360 2.51 -11.43 -12.15
CA ARG A 360 2.69 -12.42 -13.24
C ARG A 360 2.10 -13.79 -12.88
N ALA A 361 2.26 -14.23 -11.64
CA ALA A 361 1.66 -15.49 -11.17
C ALA A 361 0.12 -15.45 -11.14
N THR A 362 -0.45 -14.32 -10.70
CA THR A 362 -1.90 -14.11 -10.66
C THR A 362 -2.48 -13.85 -12.04
N LEU A 363 -1.75 -13.16 -12.91
CA LEU A 363 -2.15 -12.86 -14.29
C LEU A 363 -2.31 -14.13 -15.11
N ALA A 364 -1.34 -15.05 -15.06
CA ALA A 364 -1.42 -16.31 -15.80
C ALA A 364 -2.66 -17.13 -15.38
N ARG A 365 -2.94 -17.20 -14.08
CA ARG A 365 -4.13 -17.88 -13.56
C ARG A 365 -5.43 -17.17 -13.96
N GLY A 366 -5.46 -15.83 -13.84
CA GLY A 366 -6.65 -15.03 -14.21
C GLY A 366 -6.99 -15.14 -15.68
N LEU A 367 -5.99 -15.12 -16.56
CA LEU A 367 -6.19 -15.32 -18.01
C LEU A 367 -6.67 -16.73 -18.33
N ALA A 368 -6.13 -17.76 -17.69
CA ALA A 368 -6.59 -19.16 -17.91
C ALA A 368 -8.08 -19.31 -17.52
N ILE A 369 -8.50 -18.73 -16.39
CA ILE A 369 -9.92 -18.73 -15.98
C ILE A 369 -10.77 -17.95 -16.99
N LEU A 370 -10.29 -16.79 -17.43
CA LEU A 370 -11.00 -15.96 -18.41
C LEU A 370 -11.18 -16.69 -19.74
N ASP A 371 -10.16 -17.40 -20.19
CA ASP A 371 -10.20 -18.21 -21.41
C ASP A 371 -11.18 -19.39 -21.28
N GLU A 372 -11.18 -20.07 -20.13
CA GLU A 372 -12.11 -21.17 -19.84
C GLU A 372 -13.58 -20.67 -19.83
N GLU A 373 -13.86 -19.60 -19.08
CA GLU A 373 -15.20 -19.02 -18.93
C GLU A 373 -15.74 -18.42 -20.23
N THR A 374 -14.86 -17.99 -21.14
CA THR A 374 -15.25 -17.35 -22.40
C THR A 374 -15.01 -18.21 -23.65
N ALA A 375 -14.60 -19.47 -23.48
CA ALA A 375 -14.28 -20.37 -24.60
C ALA A 375 -15.45 -20.57 -25.61
N ALA A 376 -16.66 -20.54 -25.09
CA ALA A 376 -17.90 -20.72 -25.91
C ALA A 376 -18.51 -19.39 -26.35
N PHE A 377 -17.90 -18.22 -26.05
CA PHE A 377 -18.50 -16.92 -26.32
C PHE A 377 -18.22 -16.47 -27.75
N GLY A 378 -19.27 -15.96 -28.44
CA GLY A 378 -19.15 -15.29 -29.74
C GLY A 378 -18.93 -13.76 -29.56
N LYS A 379 -18.66 -13.07 -30.69
CA LYS A 379 -18.58 -11.59 -30.71
C LYS A 379 -19.91 -11.00 -30.22
N GLY A 380 -19.82 -9.98 -29.31
CA GLY A 380 -21.00 -9.35 -28.73
C GLY A 380 -21.52 -10.02 -27.45
N ALA A 381 -20.98 -11.17 -27.05
CA ALA A 381 -21.30 -11.78 -25.77
C ALA A 381 -20.77 -10.92 -24.60
N LYS A 382 -21.32 -11.11 -23.38
CA LYS A 382 -20.88 -10.44 -22.18
C LYS A 382 -20.47 -11.44 -21.12
N LEU A 383 -19.30 -11.25 -20.52
CA LEU A 383 -18.87 -11.98 -19.32
C LEU A 383 -19.75 -11.53 -18.14
N SER A 384 -20.18 -12.48 -17.30
CA SER A 384 -21.02 -12.15 -16.14
C SER A 384 -20.28 -11.27 -15.12
N GLY A 385 -21.01 -10.35 -14.48
CA GLY A 385 -20.45 -9.49 -13.44
C GLY A 385 -19.93 -10.28 -12.23
N GLU A 386 -20.54 -11.42 -11.87
CA GLU A 386 -20.08 -12.31 -10.81
C GLU A 386 -18.72 -12.95 -11.12
N THR A 387 -18.51 -13.42 -12.35
CA THR A 387 -17.21 -13.97 -12.80
C THR A 387 -16.15 -12.87 -12.81
N ALA A 388 -16.47 -11.67 -13.31
CA ALA A 388 -15.56 -10.52 -13.27
C ALA A 388 -15.24 -10.10 -11.84
N PHE A 389 -16.21 -10.14 -10.92
CA PHE A 389 -16.00 -9.88 -9.49
C PHE A 389 -15.11 -10.94 -8.84
N LYS A 390 -15.31 -12.22 -9.14
CA LYS A 390 -14.45 -13.30 -8.65
C LYS A 390 -12.99 -13.15 -9.11
N LEU A 391 -12.78 -12.74 -10.36
CA LEU A 391 -11.46 -12.42 -10.90
C LEU A 391 -10.82 -11.25 -10.13
N TYR A 392 -11.60 -10.22 -9.81
CA TYR A 392 -11.16 -9.05 -9.05
C TYR A 392 -10.82 -9.41 -7.59
N ASP A 393 -11.77 -10.00 -6.88
CA ASP A 393 -11.69 -10.22 -5.42
C ASP A 393 -10.70 -11.33 -5.04
N THR A 394 -10.78 -12.47 -5.73
CA THR A 394 -9.98 -13.66 -5.39
C THR A 394 -8.61 -13.67 -6.04
N TYR A 395 -8.51 -13.18 -7.28
CA TYR A 395 -7.30 -13.25 -8.08
C TYR A 395 -6.61 -11.89 -8.27
N GLY A 396 -7.19 -10.81 -7.73
CA GLY A 396 -6.64 -9.47 -7.86
C GLY A 396 -6.49 -9.00 -9.32
N PHE A 397 -7.41 -9.45 -10.19
CA PHE A 397 -7.47 -9.14 -11.62
C PHE A 397 -8.50 -8.01 -11.84
N PRO A 398 -8.09 -6.75 -11.95
CA PRO A 398 -9.01 -5.62 -12.04
C PRO A 398 -10.01 -5.72 -13.20
N LEU A 399 -11.17 -5.07 -13.06
CA LEU A 399 -12.23 -5.08 -14.05
C LEU A 399 -11.77 -4.58 -15.43
N ASP A 400 -11.01 -3.47 -15.45
CA ASP A 400 -10.45 -2.88 -16.67
C ASP A 400 -9.45 -3.82 -17.35
N LEU A 401 -8.71 -4.60 -16.60
CA LEU A 401 -7.84 -5.64 -17.15
C LEU A 401 -8.64 -6.78 -17.78
N THR A 402 -9.77 -7.15 -17.18
CA THR A 402 -10.72 -8.11 -17.75
C THR A 402 -11.29 -7.56 -19.05
N GLU A 403 -11.69 -6.29 -19.09
CA GLU A 403 -12.18 -5.63 -20.30
C GLU A 403 -11.12 -5.57 -21.40
N ASP A 404 -9.89 -5.14 -21.06
CA ASP A 404 -8.78 -5.09 -22.01
C ASP A 404 -8.42 -6.47 -22.59
N ALA A 405 -8.49 -7.53 -21.78
CA ALA A 405 -8.24 -8.89 -22.25
C ALA A 405 -9.33 -9.40 -23.19
N LEU A 406 -10.57 -8.96 -23.03
CA LEU A 406 -11.72 -9.38 -23.82
C LEU A 406 -11.98 -8.50 -25.06
N ARG A 407 -11.49 -7.26 -25.05
CA ARG A 407 -11.67 -6.28 -26.15
C ARG A 407 -11.25 -6.81 -27.53
N PRO A 408 -10.06 -7.44 -27.71
CA PRO A 408 -9.67 -7.99 -29.02
C PRO A 408 -10.61 -9.10 -29.52
N ARG A 409 -11.33 -9.77 -28.60
CA ARG A 409 -12.28 -10.86 -28.91
C ARG A 409 -13.69 -10.34 -29.15
N GLY A 410 -13.92 -9.03 -28.95
CA GLY A 410 -15.25 -8.40 -29.09
C GLY A 410 -16.25 -8.86 -28.02
N ILE A 411 -15.77 -9.27 -26.84
CA ILE A 411 -16.57 -9.70 -25.70
C ILE A 411 -16.64 -8.55 -24.70
N GLY A 412 -17.85 -8.21 -24.23
CA GLY A 412 -18.07 -7.20 -23.19
C GLY A 412 -18.06 -7.79 -21.78
N VAL A 413 -18.18 -6.92 -20.76
CA VAL A 413 -18.36 -7.31 -19.37
C VAL A 413 -19.64 -6.69 -18.80
N ASP A 414 -20.37 -7.42 -17.99
CA ASP A 414 -21.53 -6.94 -17.23
C ASP A 414 -21.06 -6.10 -16.04
N LYS A 415 -20.94 -4.77 -16.28
CA LYS A 415 -20.50 -3.81 -15.26
C LYS A 415 -21.53 -3.63 -14.13
N GLU A 416 -22.81 -3.71 -14.43
CA GLU A 416 -23.88 -3.57 -13.44
C GLU A 416 -23.85 -4.75 -12.45
N GLY A 417 -23.73 -5.97 -12.94
CA GLY A 417 -23.57 -7.17 -12.12
C GLY A 417 -22.29 -7.14 -11.29
N PHE A 418 -21.18 -6.64 -11.85
CA PHE A 418 -19.94 -6.45 -11.12
C PHE A 418 -20.09 -5.45 -9.96
N ASN A 419 -20.68 -4.28 -10.23
CA ASN A 419 -20.91 -3.25 -9.20
C ASN A 419 -21.85 -3.75 -8.11
N ALA A 420 -22.91 -4.49 -8.45
CA ALA A 420 -23.79 -5.10 -7.47
C ALA A 420 -23.06 -6.12 -6.57
N ALA A 421 -22.12 -6.90 -7.11
CA ALA A 421 -21.28 -7.82 -6.35
C ALA A 421 -20.34 -7.07 -5.39
N MET A 422 -19.72 -5.98 -5.87
CA MET A 422 -18.88 -5.08 -5.07
C MET A 422 -19.64 -4.45 -3.90
N ASP A 423 -20.88 -4.00 -4.13
CA ASP A 423 -21.70 -3.36 -3.10
C ASP A 423 -22.16 -4.36 -2.04
N ARG A 424 -22.45 -5.61 -2.42
CA ARG A 424 -22.70 -6.70 -1.46
C ARG A 424 -21.50 -6.94 -0.56
N GLN A 425 -20.28 -7.05 -1.12
CA GLN A 425 -19.07 -7.24 -0.34
C GLN A 425 -18.82 -6.06 0.62
N ARG A 426 -19.00 -4.80 0.13
CA ARG A 426 -18.87 -3.60 0.97
C ARG A 426 -19.90 -3.57 2.10
N ALA A 427 -21.13 -4.03 1.84
CA ALA A 427 -22.18 -4.11 2.86
C ALA A 427 -21.85 -5.17 3.93
N ASP A 428 -21.30 -6.32 3.52
CA ASP A 428 -20.89 -7.39 4.44
C ASP A 428 -19.65 -6.97 5.26
N ALA A 429 -18.69 -6.28 4.66
CA ALA A 429 -17.54 -5.68 5.37
C ALA A 429 -17.99 -4.60 6.38
N ARG A 430 -18.98 -3.75 6.04
CA ARG A 430 -19.55 -2.75 6.95
C ARG A 430 -20.33 -3.39 8.11
N LYS A 431 -21.00 -4.52 7.91
CA LYS A 431 -21.68 -5.28 8.99
C LYS A 431 -20.70 -5.90 9.97
N ALA A 432 -19.49 -6.26 9.50
CA ALA A 432 -18.42 -6.77 10.35
C ALA A 432 -17.67 -5.67 11.12
N TRP A 433 -17.84 -4.39 10.73
CA TRP A 433 -17.24 -3.22 11.36
C TRP A 433 -18.31 -2.51 12.20
N ALA A 434 -18.29 -2.73 13.53
CA ALA A 434 -19.12 -2.00 14.47
C ALA A 434 -18.58 -0.56 14.59
N GLY A 435 -19.12 0.35 13.79
CA GLY A 435 -18.73 1.76 13.78
C GLY A 435 -19.10 2.48 15.07
N SER A 436 -18.17 3.20 15.62
CA SER A 436 -18.34 4.12 16.75
C SER A 436 -19.19 5.33 16.31
N GLY A 437 -20.12 5.74 17.17
CA GLY A 437 -21.06 6.86 16.94
C GLY A 437 -20.40 8.24 17.10
N GLU A 438 -19.51 8.65 16.19
CA GLU A 438 -18.65 9.83 16.32
C GLU A 438 -19.29 11.17 15.92
N THR A 439 -20.37 11.20 15.14
CA THR A 439 -20.89 12.45 14.52
C THR A 439 -21.56 13.43 15.47
N ALA A 440 -22.15 12.98 16.56
CA ALA A 440 -22.82 13.88 17.53
C ALA A 440 -21.83 14.53 18.53
N THR A 441 -20.70 13.87 18.78
CA THR A 441 -19.67 14.32 19.72
C THR A 441 -18.77 15.40 19.12
N GLU A 442 -18.60 15.46 17.82
CA GLU A 442 -17.75 16.47 17.15
C GLU A 442 -18.30 17.91 17.35
N ALA A 443 -19.60 18.12 17.24
CA ALA A 443 -20.21 19.45 17.42
C ALA A 443 -19.98 20.04 18.82
N LEU A 444 -19.97 19.18 19.86
CA LEU A 444 -19.65 19.58 21.24
C LEU A 444 -18.23 20.13 21.37
N TRP A 445 -17.26 19.43 20.79
CA TRP A 445 -15.85 19.84 20.88
C TRP A 445 -15.59 21.15 20.14
N PHE A 446 -16.25 21.40 19.00
CA PHE A 446 -16.18 22.69 18.29
C PHE A 446 -16.72 23.84 19.15
N ALA A 447 -17.89 23.66 19.77
CA ALA A 447 -18.48 24.68 20.63
C ALA A 447 -17.62 24.95 21.87
N LEU A 448 -17.04 23.92 22.48
CA LEU A 448 -16.15 24.06 23.62
C LEU A 448 -14.87 24.79 23.20
N LYS A 449 -14.26 24.44 22.09
CA LYS A 449 -13.05 25.10 21.58
C LYS A 449 -13.26 26.57 21.23
N GLU A 450 -14.38 26.91 20.59
CA GLU A 450 -14.71 28.29 20.26
C GLU A 450 -14.85 29.16 21.52
N ARG A 451 -15.39 28.61 22.60
CA ARG A 451 -15.59 29.31 23.88
C ARG A 451 -14.35 29.36 24.74
N LEU A 452 -13.58 28.27 24.81
CA LEU A 452 -12.49 28.12 25.78
C LEU A 452 -11.12 28.46 25.17
N GLY A 453 -10.97 28.43 23.88
CA GLY A 453 -9.70 28.57 23.18
C GLY A 453 -8.83 27.31 23.27
N ALA A 454 -7.53 27.47 23.05
CA ALA A 454 -6.53 26.42 23.16
C ALA A 454 -6.17 26.16 24.62
N THR A 455 -5.86 24.90 24.98
CA THR A 455 -5.25 24.57 26.27
C THR A 455 -3.75 24.86 26.22
N GLU A 456 -3.20 25.62 27.17
CA GLU A 456 -1.77 25.84 27.25
C GLU A 456 -1.06 24.56 27.73
N PHE A 457 -0.11 24.06 26.93
CA PHE A 457 0.66 22.85 27.25
C PHE A 457 2.00 23.20 27.92
N LEU A 458 2.15 22.85 29.18
CA LEU A 458 3.34 23.10 30.00
C LEU A 458 4.29 21.89 30.09
N GLY A 459 3.87 20.73 29.55
CA GLY A 459 4.50 19.43 29.77
C GLY A 459 5.82 19.21 29.05
N TYR A 460 6.34 20.19 28.31
CA TYR A 460 7.71 20.14 27.80
C TYR A 460 8.72 20.38 28.92
N ASP A 461 8.39 21.30 29.83
CA ASP A 461 9.32 21.78 30.89
C ASP A 461 8.99 21.18 32.26
N VAL A 462 7.70 20.96 32.57
CA VAL A 462 7.28 20.52 33.91
C VAL A 462 6.31 19.33 33.80
N GLU A 463 6.29 18.51 34.86
CA GLU A 463 5.36 17.37 35.03
C GLU A 463 4.29 17.63 36.07
N ARG A 464 4.43 18.76 36.81
CA ARG A 464 3.48 19.26 37.80
C ARG A 464 3.17 20.72 37.55
N SER A 465 1.90 21.07 37.62
CA SER A 465 1.41 22.44 37.50
C SER A 465 0.07 22.60 38.22
N GLU A 466 -0.35 23.84 38.42
CA GLU A 466 -1.74 24.13 38.75
C GLU A 466 -2.52 24.42 37.48
N GLY A 467 -3.83 24.13 37.48
CA GLY A 467 -4.74 24.45 36.38
C GLY A 467 -6.18 24.65 36.91
N VAL A 468 -6.94 25.46 36.20
CA VAL A 468 -8.34 25.73 36.51
C VAL A 468 -9.23 24.92 35.58
N VAL A 469 -10.18 24.18 36.13
CA VAL A 469 -11.19 23.43 35.32
C VAL A 469 -12.08 24.42 34.59
N THR A 470 -12.05 24.40 33.28
CA THR A 470 -12.83 25.31 32.41
C THR A 470 -14.12 24.69 31.88
N ALA A 471 -14.13 23.36 31.71
CA ALA A 471 -15.33 22.58 31.35
C ALA A 471 -15.23 21.13 31.79
N ILE A 472 -16.36 20.50 31.93
CA ILE A 472 -16.54 19.08 32.25
C ILE A 472 -17.41 18.46 31.18
N VAL A 473 -17.05 17.27 30.68
CA VAL A 473 -17.85 16.48 29.75
C VAL A 473 -18.18 15.13 30.40
N HIS A 474 -19.45 14.80 30.44
CA HIS A 474 -19.99 13.56 31.00
C HIS A 474 -21.12 13.07 30.09
N ASP A 475 -21.15 11.76 29.81
CA ASP A 475 -22.15 11.08 28.94
C ASP A 475 -22.41 11.80 27.60
N GLY A 476 -21.31 12.31 26.98
CA GLY A 476 -21.37 12.94 25.65
C GLY A 476 -21.91 14.37 25.63
N GLY A 477 -22.14 14.99 26.80
CA GLY A 477 -22.57 16.37 26.96
C GLY A 477 -21.73 17.16 27.96
N GLU A 478 -21.87 18.50 27.92
CA GLU A 478 -21.25 19.36 28.94
C GLU A 478 -22.01 19.23 30.26
N ALA A 479 -21.29 19.08 31.37
CA ALA A 479 -21.82 18.91 32.73
C ALA A 479 -21.39 20.05 33.65
N PHE A 480 -22.22 20.37 34.63
CA PHE A 480 -21.93 21.39 35.65
C PHE A 480 -21.11 20.85 36.80
N SER A 481 -21.13 19.53 37.06
CA SER A 481 -20.31 18.88 38.06
C SER A 481 -20.05 17.41 37.72
N LEU A 482 -19.03 16.82 38.37
CA LEU A 482 -18.70 15.42 38.27
C LEU A 482 -18.43 14.89 39.68
N ALA A 483 -19.29 13.97 40.15
CA ALA A 483 -19.27 13.45 41.52
C ALA A 483 -18.37 12.21 41.67
N THR A 484 -18.02 11.86 42.92
CA THR A 484 -17.24 10.65 43.25
C THR A 484 -17.82 9.40 42.57
N GLY A 485 -16.97 8.60 41.96
CA GLY A 485 -17.29 7.38 41.18
C GLY A 485 -17.67 7.64 39.73
N ALA A 486 -17.97 8.86 39.34
CA ALA A 486 -18.35 9.20 37.94
C ALA A 486 -17.11 9.24 37.04
N ARG A 487 -17.27 8.68 35.83
CA ARG A 487 -16.32 8.84 34.73
C ARG A 487 -16.67 10.07 33.92
N GLY A 488 -15.67 10.84 33.55
CA GLY A 488 -15.87 12.02 32.71
C GLY A 488 -14.56 12.55 32.15
N ALA A 489 -14.65 13.68 31.47
CA ALA A 489 -13.50 14.36 30.90
C ALA A 489 -13.42 15.79 31.44
N LEU A 490 -12.22 16.21 31.80
CA LEU A 490 -11.92 17.56 32.28
C LEU A 490 -11.15 18.32 31.24
N ILE A 491 -11.53 19.57 31.00
CA ILE A 491 -10.77 20.54 30.21
C ILE A 491 -10.26 21.61 31.19
N LEU A 492 -8.99 21.93 31.10
CA LEU A 492 -8.36 22.94 31.93
C LEU A 492 -7.75 24.05 31.05
N ASN A 493 -7.53 25.22 31.63
CA ASN A 493 -6.87 26.34 30.94
C ASN A 493 -5.44 26.02 30.54
N GLN A 494 -4.72 25.25 31.36
CA GLN A 494 -3.33 24.80 31.15
C GLN A 494 -3.11 23.42 31.74
N THR A 495 -2.09 22.69 31.25
CA THR A 495 -1.81 21.34 31.71
C THR A 495 -0.39 20.88 31.40
N PRO A 496 0.25 20.07 32.30
CA PRO A 496 1.50 19.36 32.01
C PRO A 496 1.25 18.03 31.28
N PHE A 497 -0.03 17.56 31.15
CA PHE A 497 -0.38 16.29 30.54
C PHE A 497 -0.31 16.37 29.02
N TYR A 498 0.49 15.49 28.40
CA TYR A 498 0.55 15.36 26.95
C TYR A 498 -0.73 14.70 26.41
N GLY A 499 -1.42 15.37 25.54
CA GLY A 499 -2.55 14.80 24.81
C GLY A 499 -2.08 13.95 23.63
N GLU A 500 -2.65 12.76 23.49
CA GLU A 500 -2.31 11.80 22.42
C GLU A 500 -2.24 12.50 21.05
N SER A 501 -1.07 12.41 20.40
CA SER A 501 -0.79 13.03 19.10
C SER A 501 0.49 12.46 18.50
N GLY A 502 0.63 12.47 17.16
CA GLY A 502 1.87 12.09 16.48
C GLY A 502 2.35 10.66 16.78
N GLY A 503 1.44 9.77 17.21
CA GLY A 503 1.76 8.40 17.60
C GLY A 503 2.21 8.22 19.04
N GLN A 504 2.45 9.31 19.81
CA GLN A 504 2.70 9.22 21.25
C GLN A 504 1.36 9.15 22.00
N VAL A 505 1.20 8.15 22.87
CA VAL A 505 0.01 7.99 23.72
C VAL A 505 -0.12 9.13 24.71
N GLY A 506 -1.36 9.39 25.16
CA GLY A 506 -1.64 10.40 26.17
C GLY A 506 -1.09 10.02 27.55
N ASP A 507 -0.80 11.04 28.34
CA ASP A 507 -0.36 10.85 29.70
C ASP A 507 -1.49 10.40 30.62
N VAL A 508 -1.09 9.77 31.68
CA VAL A 508 -1.93 9.42 32.83
C VAL A 508 -1.37 10.06 34.11
N GLY A 509 -2.17 10.12 35.16
CA GLY A 509 -1.71 10.71 36.44
C GLY A 509 -2.89 11.05 37.33
N VAL A 510 -2.70 12.08 38.14
CA VAL A 510 -3.70 12.49 39.13
C VAL A 510 -3.88 14.03 39.11
N ILE A 511 -5.13 14.46 39.17
CA ILE A 511 -5.52 15.86 39.35
C ILE A 511 -6.17 15.94 40.74
N ARG A 512 -5.66 16.84 41.63
CA ARG A 512 -6.06 16.88 43.04
C ARG A 512 -6.09 18.29 43.60
N GLY A 513 -6.79 18.48 44.68
CA GLY A 513 -6.88 19.74 45.46
C GLY A 513 -8.31 20.02 45.86
N ALA A 514 -8.49 20.98 46.82
CA ALA A 514 -9.83 21.37 47.28
C ALA A 514 -10.71 20.21 47.78
N GLY A 515 -10.12 19.13 48.31
CA GLY A 515 -10.86 17.93 48.73
C GLY A 515 -11.30 16.99 47.59
N VAL A 516 -10.71 17.15 46.44
CA VAL A 516 -11.03 16.39 45.22
C VAL A 516 -9.81 15.59 44.75
N ARG A 517 -10.07 14.38 44.24
CA ARG A 517 -9.08 13.54 43.56
C ARG A 517 -9.68 12.95 42.30
N PHE A 518 -9.05 13.26 41.18
CA PHE A 518 -9.42 12.73 39.87
C PHE A 518 -8.24 11.95 39.27
N ARG A 519 -8.48 10.66 39.01
CA ARG A 519 -7.48 9.84 38.33
C ARG A 519 -7.65 10.00 36.83
N VAL A 520 -6.58 10.43 36.18
CA VAL A 520 -6.51 10.55 34.72
C VAL A 520 -6.09 9.19 34.14
N ASP A 521 -6.98 8.53 33.40
CA ASP A 521 -6.72 7.25 32.76
C ASP A 521 -6.16 7.43 31.35
N ASN A 522 -6.46 8.58 30.68
CA ASN A 522 -5.95 8.95 29.36
C ASN A 522 -6.04 10.46 29.16
N THR A 523 -5.19 11.00 28.29
CA THR A 523 -5.24 12.40 27.85
C THR A 523 -5.26 12.45 26.33
N VAL A 524 -6.29 13.09 25.75
CA VAL A 524 -6.47 13.16 24.29
C VAL A 524 -6.44 14.60 23.81
N LYS A 525 -6.08 14.78 22.54
CA LYS A 525 -6.07 16.07 21.86
C LYS A 525 -7.26 16.16 20.91
N LYS A 526 -8.15 17.11 21.12
CA LYS A 526 -9.29 17.38 20.26
C LYS A 526 -9.06 18.66 19.47
N LEU A 527 -9.46 18.66 18.20
CA LEU A 527 -9.40 19.84 17.31
C LEU A 527 -8.02 20.53 17.29
N GLY A 528 -6.95 19.75 17.46
CA GLY A 528 -5.55 20.19 17.32
C GLY A 528 -4.90 20.69 18.61
N ASP A 529 -5.58 21.43 19.48
CA ASP A 529 -4.99 22.12 20.65
C ASP A 529 -5.86 22.16 21.90
N LEU A 530 -7.03 21.52 21.91
CA LEU A 530 -7.85 21.34 23.09
C LEU A 530 -7.44 20.02 23.77
N ILE A 531 -6.81 20.11 24.96
CA ILE A 531 -6.35 18.93 25.72
C ILE A 531 -7.43 18.51 26.70
N VAL A 532 -7.82 17.24 26.63
CA VAL A 532 -8.95 16.66 27.37
C VAL A 532 -8.43 15.52 28.23
N HIS A 533 -8.69 15.57 29.56
CA HIS A 533 -8.24 14.58 30.53
C HIS A 533 -9.40 13.64 30.86
N GLU A 534 -9.33 12.41 30.39
CA GLU A 534 -10.35 11.37 30.59
C GLU A 534 -10.04 10.55 31.84
N GLY A 535 -11.02 10.36 32.74
CA GLY A 535 -10.74 9.65 33.98
C GLY A 535 -11.96 9.44 34.88
N VAL A 536 -11.68 9.25 36.17
CA VAL A 536 -12.67 8.97 37.23
C VAL A 536 -12.42 9.85 38.43
N VAL A 537 -13.49 10.41 39.00
CA VAL A 537 -13.41 11.08 40.31
C VAL A 537 -13.32 10.01 41.39
N GLU A 538 -12.21 9.95 42.09
CA GLU A 538 -12.00 9.01 43.21
C GLU A 538 -12.52 9.61 44.52
N GLU A 539 -12.41 10.93 44.71
CA GLU A 539 -12.86 11.62 45.92
C GLU A 539 -13.44 13.00 45.56
N GLY A 540 -14.49 13.41 46.26
CA GLY A 540 -15.09 14.74 46.17
C GLY A 540 -16.00 14.95 44.97
N GLU A 541 -16.25 16.21 44.65
CA GLU A 541 -17.02 16.65 43.50
C GLU A 541 -16.26 17.76 42.75
N ILE A 542 -16.16 17.65 41.43
CA ILE A 542 -15.46 18.61 40.59
C ILE A 542 -16.50 19.52 39.93
N THR A 543 -16.24 20.83 39.94
CA THR A 543 -17.02 21.85 39.24
C THR A 543 -16.09 22.76 38.40
N PRO A 544 -16.59 23.35 37.32
CA PRO A 544 -15.84 24.39 36.62
C PRO A 544 -15.47 25.55 37.54
N GLY A 545 -14.26 26.10 37.36
CA GLY A 545 -13.70 27.15 38.18
C GLY A 545 -12.81 26.67 39.32
N LEU A 546 -12.77 25.37 39.63
CA LEU A 546 -11.85 24.84 40.65
C LEU A 546 -10.39 24.91 40.14
N ALA A 547 -9.50 25.43 40.97
CA ALA A 547 -8.06 25.37 40.78
C ALA A 547 -7.52 24.08 41.41
N LEU A 548 -6.87 23.26 40.63
CA LEU A 548 -6.38 21.93 41.00
C LEU A 548 -4.91 21.77 40.63
N GLU A 549 -4.19 20.95 41.41
CA GLU A 549 -2.82 20.51 41.12
C GLU A 549 -2.87 19.32 40.17
N LEU A 550 -2.10 19.40 39.09
CA LEU A 550 -1.96 18.38 38.07
C LEU A 550 -0.62 17.69 38.23
N ASP A 551 -0.62 16.37 38.37
CA ASP A 551 0.57 15.55 38.61
C ASP A 551 0.60 14.38 37.63
N VAL A 552 1.49 14.48 36.64
CA VAL A 552 1.69 13.45 35.62
C VAL A 552 2.43 12.26 36.23
N ASP A 553 2.08 11.04 35.80
CA ASP A 553 2.85 9.85 36.18
C ASP A 553 4.26 9.93 35.60
N HIS A 554 5.21 10.27 36.47
CA HIS A 554 6.62 10.49 36.13
C HIS A 554 7.24 9.28 35.44
N GLU A 555 7.03 8.08 35.96
CA GLU A 555 7.69 6.88 35.45
C GLU A 555 7.23 6.57 34.02
N ARG A 556 5.92 6.60 33.79
CA ARG A 556 5.34 6.38 32.46
C ARG A 556 5.76 7.47 31.46
N ARG A 557 5.83 8.74 31.89
CA ARG A 557 6.28 9.85 31.06
C ARG A 557 7.75 9.67 30.65
N GLN A 558 8.64 9.26 31.56
CA GLN A 558 10.05 9.05 31.23
C GLN A 558 10.22 7.87 30.25
N GLN A 559 9.46 6.79 30.44
CA GLN A 559 9.46 5.66 29.52
C GLN A 559 8.96 6.09 28.13
N ALA A 560 7.89 6.89 28.04
CA ALA A 560 7.37 7.42 26.77
C ALA A 560 8.39 8.35 26.09
N ARG A 561 9.06 9.24 26.84
CA ARG A 561 10.15 10.12 26.33
C ARG A 561 11.30 9.30 25.74
N ALA A 562 11.73 8.24 26.45
CA ALA A 562 12.79 7.36 26.00
C ALA A 562 12.42 6.65 24.69
N ASN A 563 11.22 6.07 24.63
CA ASN A 563 10.73 5.40 23.44
C ASN A 563 10.52 6.39 22.27
N HIS A 564 10.07 7.63 22.54
CA HIS A 564 9.89 8.61 21.48
C HIS A 564 11.24 9.05 20.89
N SER A 565 12.20 9.37 21.73
CA SER A 565 13.54 9.75 21.28
C SER A 565 14.24 8.58 20.54
N ALA A 566 14.06 7.35 21.03
CA ALA A 566 14.54 6.14 20.32
C ALA A 566 13.90 5.97 18.94
N THR A 567 12.65 6.36 18.78
CA THR A 567 11.96 6.30 17.45
C THR A 567 12.68 7.16 16.42
N HIS A 568 13.07 8.39 16.76
CA HIS A 568 13.82 9.28 15.88
C HIS A 568 15.22 8.75 15.55
N ILE A 569 15.92 8.20 16.55
CA ILE A 569 17.24 7.59 16.35
C ILE A 569 17.13 6.35 15.45
N LEU A 570 16.15 5.49 15.68
CA LEU A 570 15.91 4.32 14.83
C LEU A 570 15.50 4.70 13.40
N HIS A 571 14.70 5.74 13.22
CA HIS A 571 14.33 6.24 11.89
C HIS A 571 15.57 6.62 11.09
N GLU A 572 16.46 7.43 11.67
CA GLU A 572 17.69 7.81 11.00
C GLU A 572 18.66 6.64 10.81
N ALA A 573 18.80 5.74 11.78
CA ALA A 573 19.61 4.53 11.64
C ALA A 573 19.13 3.63 10.51
N LEU A 574 17.81 3.41 10.42
CA LEU A 574 17.20 2.67 9.31
C LEU A 574 17.50 3.32 7.96
N ARG A 575 17.40 4.65 7.87
CA ARG A 575 17.69 5.38 6.66
C ARG A 575 19.15 5.27 6.25
N GLN A 576 20.09 5.37 7.18
CA GLN A 576 21.51 5.21 6.87
C GLN A 576 21.88 3.79 6.43
N VAL A 577 21.19 2.77 6.94
CA VAL A 577 21.46 1.37 6.59
C VAL A 577 20.73 0.93 5.32
N LEU A 578 19.48 1.37 5.14
CA LEU A 578 18.61 0.88 4.06
C LEU A 578 18.49 1.86 2.89
N GLY A 579 18.78 3.14 3.11
CA GLY A 579 18.71 4.20 2.10
C GLY A 579 17.67 5.28 2.36
N ASP A 580 17.74 6.37 1.59
CA ASP A 580 16.94 7.60 1.76
C ASP A 580 15.43 7.42 1.51
N HIS A 581 15.01 6.28 0.97
CA HIS A 581 13.62 5.94 0.76
C HIS A 581 12.86 5.59 2.04
N VAL A 582 13.58 5.34 3.14
CA VAL A 582 12.97 5.06 4.44
C VAL A 582 12.25 6.32 4.94
N ALA A 583 10.93 6.21 5.05
CA ALA A 583 10.05 7.27 5.54
C ALA A 583 8.99 6.67 6.46
N GLN A 584 8.63 7.40 7.51
CA GLN A 584 7.60 6.98 8.45
C GLN A 584 6.25 6.83 7.75
N LYS A 585 5.55 5.72 8.05
CA LYS A 585 4.16 5.45 7.63
C LYS A 585 3.20 5.34 8.81
N GLY A 586 3.72 5.09 9.97
CA GLY A 586 2.99 5.04 11.22
C GLY A 586 3.94 4.93 12.40
N SER A 587 3.49 5.36 13.56
CA SER A 587 4.24 5.27 14.81
C SER A 587 3.30 4.98 15.97
N LEU A 588 3.78 4.27 16.97
CA LEU A 588 3.20 4.16 18.28
C LEU A 588 4.32 4.30 19.29
N VAL A 589 4.19 5.28 20.17
CA VAL A 589 5.11 5.52 21.28
C VAL A 589 4.33 5.37 22.57
N ALA A 590 4.53 4.25 23.25
CA ALA A 590 3.92 3.92 24.53
C ALA A 590 5.00 3.73 25.61
N PRO A 591 4.68 3.75 26.91
CA PRO A 591 5.67 3.53 27.94
C PRO A 591 6.38 2.17 27.86
N ASP A 592 5.68 1.13 27.45
CA ASP A 592 6.18 -0.25 27.40
C ASP A 592 6.93 -0.61 26.12
N ARG A 593 6.73 0.14 25.03
CA ARG A 593 7.33 -0.13 23.72
C ARG A 593 7.20 1.04 22.76
N LEU A 594 8.00 1.01 21.72
CA LEU A 594 7.77 1.77 20.51
C LEU A 594 7.47 0.83 19.32
N ARG A 595 6.70 1.34 18.35
CA ARG A 595 6.44 0.70 17.08
C ARG A 595 6.64 1.73 15.98
N PHE A 596 7.43 1.36 14.98
CA PHE A 596 7.75 2.23 13.86
C PHE A 596 7.48 1.53 12.54
N ASP A 597 6.53 2.05 11.78
CA ASP A 597 6.16 1.55 10.46
C ASP A 597 6.81 2.45 9.41
N PHE A 598 7.55 1.86 8.48
CA PHE A 598 8.34 2.60 7.50
C PHE A 598 8.31 1.97 6.10
N THR A 599 8.60 2.79 5.09
CA THR A 599 8.68 2.34 3.70
C THR A 599 9.93 1.50 3.49
N HIS A 600 9.73 0.21 3.17
CA HIS A 600 10.77 -0.68 2.69
C HIS A 600 10.15 -1.89 2.00
N PRO A 601 10.62 -2.29 0.81
CA PRO A 601 9.93 -3.28 -0.03
C PRO A 601 10.15 -4.74 0.38
N LYS A 602 11.21 -5.04 1.12
CA LYS A 602 11.65 -6.42 1.47
C LYS A 602 11.88 -6.59 2.98
N PRO A 603 11.89 -7.81 3.52
CA PRO A 603 12.32 -8.09 4.89
C PRO A 603 13.75 -7.60 5.13
N LEU A 604 14.02 -7.09 6.33
CA LEU A 604 15.39 -6.79 6.73
C LEU A 604 16.13 -8.10 7.01
N THR A 605 17.41 -8.12 6.64
CA THR A 605 18.30 -9.22 7.01
C THR A 605 18.76 -9.07 8.46
N ASP A 606 19.17 -10.17 9.08
CA ASP A 606 19.72 -10.14 10.45
C ASP A 606 20.92 -9.19 10.58
N ALA A 607 21.74 -9.08 9.51
CA ALA A 607 22.88 -8.17 9.48
C ALA A 607 22.44 -6.69 9.41
N GLU A 608 21.41 -6.37 8.65
CA GLU A 608 20.83 -5.01 8.59
C GLU A 608 20.21 -4.65 9.93
N LEU A 609 19.44 -5.54 10.56
CA LEU A 609 18.85 -5.32 11.89
C LEU A 609 19.92 -5.08 12.95
N ALA A 610 20.95 -5.93 12.99
CA ALA A 610 22.06 -5.77 13.92
C ALA A 610 22.80 -4.44 13.69
N ARG A 611 22.97 -4.01 12.44
CA ARG A 611 23.64 -2.73 12.14
C ARG A 611 22.80 -1.54 12.57
N VAL A 612 21.47 -1.57 12.34
CA VAL A 612 20.54 -0.54 12.80
C VAL A 612 20.56 -0.41 14.31
N GLU A 613 20.46 -1.54 15.04
CA GLU A 613 20.47 -1.56 16.49
C GLU A 613 21.82 -1.07 17.06
N THR A 614 22.95 -1.49 16.46
CA THR A 614 24.28 -1.03 16.84
C THR A 614 24.40 0.48 16.67
N LEU A 615 24.04 1.01 15.49
CA LEU A 615 24.13 2.44 15.19
C LEU A 615 23.25 3.27 16.12
N ALA A 616 22.04 2.80 16.42
CA ALA A 616 21.14 3.46 17.34
C ALA A 616 21.73 3.53 18.76
N ASN A 617 22.31 2.43 19.25
CA ASN A 617 22.94 2.38 20.56
C ASN A 617 24.27 3.15 20.64
N GLU A 618 25.01 3.31 19.55
CA GLU A 618 26.16 4.22 19.49
C GLU A 618 25.73 5.65 19.83
N ILE A 619 24.61 6.13 19.28
CA ILE A 619 24.06 7.46 19.54
C ILE A 619 23.57 7.61 20.99
N VAL A 620 22.98 6.55 21.55
CA VAL A 620 22.63 6.53 22.99
C VAL A 620 23.86 6.69 23.85
N GLN A 621 24.96 5.98 23.54
CA GLN A 621 26.21 6.03 24.29
C GLN A 621 26.93 7.38 24.16
N ASP A 622 26.79 8.08 23.04
CA ASP A 622 27.34 9.43 22.86
C ASP A 622 26.77 10.44 23.85
N ASN A 623 25.62 10.14 24.46
CA ASN A 623 24.98 10.97 25.50
C ASN A 623 24.89 12.44 25.10
N ALA A 624 24.57 12.73 23.86
CA ALA A 624 24.46 14.07 23.30
C ALA A 624 23.18 14.78 23.80
N PRO A 625 23.19 16.12 23.93
CA PRO A 625 21.99 16.87 24.28
C PRO A 625 20.91 16.69 23.17
N VAL A 626 19.64 16.69 23.60
CA VAL A 626 18.48 16.77 22.70
C VAL A 626 18.03 18.23 22.69
N GLU A 627 18.20 18.89 21.56
CA GLU A 627 17.86 20.30 21.39
C GLU A 627 16.52 20.47 20.67
N THR A 628 15.75 21.43 21.13
CA THR A 628 14.49 21.82 20.51
C THR A 628 14.54 23.30 20.14
N ARG A 629 14.10 23.62 18.91
CA ARG A 629 13.99 24.99 18.40
C ARG A 629 12.64 25.18 17.73
N VAL A 630 12.00 26.31 17.96
CA VAL A 630 10.79 26.74 17.25
C VAL A 630 11.23 27.72 16.16
N MET A 631 10.81 27.45 14.93
CA MET A 631 11.14 28.29 13.77
C MET A 631 10.09 28.18 12.68
N ALA A 632 10.14 29.06 11.67
CA ALA A 632 9.26 28.95 10.51
C ALA A 632 9.49 27.64 9.76
N GLN A 633 8.42 27.05 9.21
CA GLN A 633 8.47 25.74 8.53
C GLN A 633 9.51 25.72 7.40
N ASP A 634 9.59 26.78 6.58
CA ASP A 634 10.56 26.90 5.49
C ASP A 634 12.01 26.96 5.98
N ASP A 635 12.25 27.61 7.11
CA ASP A 635 13.58 27.66 7.76
C ASP A 635 13.97 26.28 8.29
N ALA A 636 13.02 25.55 8.86
CA ALA A 636 13.21 24.20 9.34
C ALA A 636 13.63 23.26 8.21
N ILE A 637 12.92 23.29 7.08
CA ILE A 637 13.24 22.50 5.89
C ILE A 637 14.62 22.87 5.33
N ARG A 638 14.94 24.17 5.25
CA ARG A 638 16.28 24.66 4.82
C ARG A 638 17.41 24.21 5.74
N SER A 639 17.13 24.08 7.05
CA SER A 639 18.11 23.58 8.02
C SER A 639 18.31 22.06 7.98
N GLY A 640 17.62 21.35 7.07
CA GLY A 640 17.71 19.89 6.91
C GLY A 640 16.74 19.12 7.80
N ALA A 641 15.80 19.80 8.48
CA ALA A 641 14.78 19.14 9.28
C ALA A 641 13.80 18.37 8.39
N ARG A 642 13.45 17.14 8.80
CA ARG A 642 12.50 16.31 8.10
C ARG A 642 11.10 16.53 8.63
N ALA A 643 10.20 16.80 7.70
CA ALA A 643 8.77 16.80 7.95
C ALA A 643 8.22 15.36 7.82
N LEU A 644 7.39 14.94 8.74
CA LEU A 644 6.69 13.66 8.65
C LEU A 644 5.65 13.73 7.52
N PHE A 645 5.57 12.70 6.74
CA PHE A 645 4.62 12.61 5.62
C PHE A 645 3.18 12.61 6.15
N GLY A 646 2.38 13.61 5.76
CA GLY A 646 0.94 13.66 6.03
C GLY A 646 0.52 14.44 7.28
N GLU A 647 1.43 15.03 8.05
CA GLU A 647 1.08 15.93 9.15
C GLU A 647 0.92 17.37 8.66
N LYS A 648 -0.10 18.06 9.22
CA LYS A 648 -0.30 19.51 9.01
C LYS A 648 0.53 20.25 10.03
N TYR A 649 1.48 21.04 9.57
CA TYR A 649 2.29 21.91 10.40
C TYR A 649 1.75 23.34 10.27
N GLY A 650 1.80 24.10 11.38
CA GLY A 650 1.52 25.53 11.38
C GLY A 650 2.67 26.35 10.78
N ASP A 651 2.52 27.67 10.76
CA ASP A 651 3.56 28.60 10.27
C ASP A 651 4.87 28.47 11.07
N GLU A 652 4.77 28.16 12.36
CA GLU A 652 5.89 27.83 13.25
C GLU A 652 5.88 26.33 13.61
N VAL A 653 7.05 25.71 13.54
CA VAL A 653 7.25 24.28 13.79
C VAL A 653 8.32 24.06 14.83
N ARG A 654 8.15 23.00 15.61
CA ARG A 654 9.12 22.55 16.61
C ARG A 654 10.07 21.55 15.96
N VAL A 655 11.35 21.90 15.85
CA VAL A 655 12.45 21.08 15.34
C VAL A 655 13.18 20.45 16.49
N VAL A 656 13.29 19.14 16.49
CA VAL A 656 14.02 18.36 17.49
C VAL A 656 15.28 17.79 16.86
N SER A 657 16.43 18.06 17.47
CA SER A 657 17.75 17.61 17.02
C SER A 657 18.35 16.66 18.06
N MET A 658 18.87 15.50 17.61
CA MET A 658 19.43 14.46 18.46
C MET A 658 20.75 13.93 17.92
N GLY A 659 21.66 13.57 18.85
CA GLY A 659 22.93 12.97 18.53
C GLY A 659 24.02 13.99 18.19
N PRO A 660 25.29 13.55 18.09
CA PRO A 660 26.41 14.44 17.85
C PRO A 660 26.44 15.00 16.42
N LEU A 661 26.97 16.21 16.27
CA LEU A 661 27.40 16.72 14.98
C LEU A 661 28.75 16.09 14.63
N ARG A 662 28.75 15.11 13.73
CA ARG A 662 29.96 14.42 13.30
C ARG A 662 30.79 15.30 12.35
N PRO A 663 32.14 15.16 12.33
CA PRO A 663 32.98 15.90 11.38
C PRO A 663 32.56 15.71 9.93
N GLY A 664 32.31 16.80 9.22
CA GLY A 664 31.85 16.79 7.83
C GLY A 664 30.32 16.64 7.65
N ALA A 665 29.55 16.43 8.72
CA ALA A 665 28.09 16.44 8.64
C ALA A 665 27.55 17.89 8.71
N ALA A 666 26.47 18.14 7.96
CA ALA A 666 25.83 19.45 7.96
C ALA A 666 24.92 19.68 9.16
N HIS A 667 24.47 18.60 9.83
CA HIS A 667 23.53 18.62 10.94
C HIS A 667 23.77 17.44 11.90
N PRO A 668 23.22 17.48 13.14
CA PRO A 668 23.21 16.36 14.08
C PRO A 668 22.64 15.06 13.47
N PHE A 669 22.83 13.92 14.17
CA PHE A 669 22.46 12.60 13.65
C PHE A 669 20.99 12.54 13.19
N SER A 670 20.03 13.02 14.00
CA SER A 670 18.62 13.16 13.62
C SER A 670 18.16 14.60 13.79
N VAL A 671 17.45 15.15 12.81
CA VAL A 671 16.78 16.47 12.85
C VAL A 671 15.41 16.34 12.24
N GLU A 672 14.35 16.43 13.05
CA GLU A 672 12.98 16.16 12.62
C GLU A 672 11.98 17.14 13.22
N LEU A 673 10.86 17.37 12.49
CA LEU A 673 9.71 18.11 13.02
C LEU A 673 8.95 17.21 13.99
N CYS A 674 8.86 17.61 15.26
CA CYS A 674 8.19 16.80 16.27
C CYS A 674 7.58 17.62 17.40
N GLY A 675 6.29 17.40 17.67
CA GLY A 675 5.54 18.00 18.79
C GLY A 675 5.48 17.14 20.06
N GLY A 676 6.16 15.99 20.09
CA GLY A 676 6.13 15.07 21.24
C GLY A 676 7.09 15.44 22.37
N THR A 677 7.08 14.65 23.45
CA THR A 677 7.99 14.80 24.57
C THR A 677 9.21 13.92 24.40
N HIS A 678 10.39 14.45 24.74
CA HIS A 678 11.69 13.80 24.54
C HIS A 678 12.53 13.79 25.80
N VAL A 679 13.55 12.94 25.81
CA VAL A 679 14.60 12.95 26.86
C VAL A 679 15.47 14.19 26.73
N ALA A 680 16.16 14.58 27.81
CA ALA A 680 17.08 15.71 27.78
C ALA A 680 18.39 15.38 27.04
N ARG A 681 18.85 14.14 27.15
CA ARG A 681 20.06 13.63 26.51
C ARG A 681 19.83 12.27 25.91
N THR A 682 20.54 11.92 24.84
CA THR A 682 20.40 10.60 24.20
C THR A 682 20.73 9.44 25.13
N GLY A 683 21.59 9.64 26.13
CA GLY A 683 21.93 8.66 27.17
C GLY A 683 20.75 8.29 28.08
N ASP A 684 19.78 9.18 28.27
CA ASP A 684 18.58 8.93 29.09
C ASP A 684 17.67 7.83 28.46
N ILE A 685 17.87 7.48 27.20
CA ILE A 685 17.21 6.34 26.51
C ILE A 685 17.69 5.02 27.11
N GLY A 686 18.93 4.97 27.63
CA GLY A 686 19.55 3.82 28.26
C GLY A 686 20.02 2.75 27.29
N LEU A 687 19.10 1.99 26.75
CA LEU A 687 19.36 0.91 25.77
C LEU A 687 18.19 0.82 24.80
N ILE A 688 18.47 0.60 23.51
CA ILE A 688 17.47 0.29 22.50
C ILE A 688 17.63 -1.19 22.13
N ALA A 689 16.57 -1.98 22.27
CA ALA A 689 16.53 -3.37 21.82
C ALA A 689 15.38 -3.57 20.82
N ILE A 690 15.71 -3.98 19.59
CA ILE A 690 14.74 -4.35 18.57
C ILE A 690 14.18 -5.74 18.93
N VAL A 691 12.88 -5.85 19.15
CA VAL A 691 12.24 -7.10 19.59
C VAL A 691 11.50 -7.82 18.47
N ALA A 692 11.08 -7.11 17.42
CA ALA A 692 10.41 -7.72 16.26
C ALA A 692 10.61 -6.88 15.01
N GLU A 693 10.62 -7.56 13.86
CA GLU A 693 10.54 -6.97 12.52
C GLU A 693 9.52 -7.75 11.70
N GLY A 694 8.67 -7.08 10.92
CA GLY A 694 7.64 -7.74 10.12
C GLY A 694 6.99 -6.86 9.07
N ALA A 695 6.18 -7.46 8.20
CA ALA A 695 5.41 -6.74 7.20
C ALA A 695 4.07 -6.26 7.79
N VAL A 696 3.71 -5.01 7.48
CA VAL A 696 2.37 -4.45 7.76
C VAL A 696 1.50 -4.49 6.52
N GLY A 697 2.12 -4.24 5.38
CA GLY A 697 1.47 -4.21 4.09
C GLY A 697 2.50 -4.26 2.96
N SER A 698 2.06 -4.13 1.72
CA SER A 698 2.97 -4.09 0.59
C SER A 698 3.85 -2.84 0.67
N GLY A 699 5.18 -3.04 0.71
CA GLY A 699 6.15 -1.94 0.79
C GLY A 699 6.23 -1.22 2.13
N VAL A 700 5.59 -1.75 3.19
CA VAL A 700 5.67 -1.19 4.54
C VAL A 700 6.14 -2.26 5.52
N ARG A 701 7.24 -1.97 6.20
CA ARG A 701 7.82 -2.80 7.25
C ARG A 701 7.56 -2.16 8.61
N ARG A 702 7.56 -2.98 9.64
CA ARG A 702 7.37 -2.59 11.04
C ARG A 702 8.55 -3.06 11.86
N ILE A 703 9.09 -2.16 12.67
CA ILE A 703 9.97 -2.50 13.78
C ILE A 703 9.23 -2.23 15.09
N GLU A 704 9.33 -3.17 16.02
CA GLU A 704 9.01 -2.96 17.42
C GLU A 704 10.29 -2.98 18.25
N ALA A 705 10.43 -2.02 19.14
CA ALA A 705 11.58 -1.93 20.03
C ALA A 705 11.17 -1.51 21.43
N ARG A 706 12.07 -1.73 22.38
CA ARG A 706 11.97 -1.31 23.78
C ARG A 706 13.19 -0.52 24.17
N THR A 707 13.04 0.32 25.19
CA THR A 707 14.13 1.14 25.72
C THR A 707 14.36 0.88 27.20
N ALA A 708 15.48 1.35 27.72
CA ALA A 708 15.84 1.37 29.14
C ALA A 708 15.54 0.05 29.87
N GLU A 709 14.80 0.11 30.97
CA GLU A 709 14.44 -1.06 31.81
C GLU A 709 13.59 -2.08 31.02
N GLY A 710 12.73 -1.62 30.10
CA GLY A 710 11.95 -2.51 29.24
C GLY A 710 12.83 -3.37 28.33
N ALA A 711 13.86 -2.77 27.73
CA ALA A 711 14.87 -3.46 26.93
C ALA A 711 15.70 -4.43 27.77
N ARG A 712 16.23 -3.95 28.92
CA ARG A 712 17.00 -4.78 29.83
C ARG A 712 16.21 -5.97 30.34
N GLY A 713 14.96 -5.76 30.75
CA GLY A 713 14.07 -6.82 31.25
C GLY A 713 13.83 -7.90 30.19
N GLN A 714 13.61 -7.49 28.93
CA GLN A 714 13.44 -8.41 27.79
C GLN A 714 14.68 -9.27 27.56
N LEU A 715 15.87 -8.66 27.53
CA LEU A 715 17.14 -9.41 27.33
C LEU A 715 17.41 -10.37 28.49
N VAL A 716 17.14 -9.97 29.73
CA VAL A 716 17.29 -10.83 30.92
C VAL A 716 16.32 -12.00 30.86
N ALA A 717 15.07 -11.78 30.44
CA ALA A 717 14.08 -12.86 30.29
C ALA A 717 14.49 -13.85 29.19
N GLN A 718 14.98 -13.37 28.06
CA GLN A 718 15.51 -14.24 26.98
C GLN A 718 16.75 -15.03 27.44
N ALA A 719 17.70 -14.39 28.12
CA ALA A 719 18.87 -15.05 28.65
C ALA A 719 18.50 -16.10 29.70
N ARG A 720 17.46 -15.86 30.51
CA ARG A 720 16.95 -16.82 31.48
C ARG A 720 16.31 -18.03 30.79
N ALA A 721 15.42 -17.78 29.83
CA ALA A 721 14.79 -18.85 29.06
C ALA A 721 15.81 -19.74 28.35
N LEU A 722 16.85 -19.13 27.77
CA LEU A 722 17.94 -19.89 27.14
C LEU A 722 18.70 -20.73 28.16
N ARG A 723 19.01 -20.20 29.36
CA ARG A 723 19.64 -20.98 30.43
C ARG A 723 18.78 -22.15 30.91
N ASP A 724 17.47 -21.92 31.05
CA ASP A 724 16.53 -22.96 31.45
C ASP A 724 16.44 -24.06 30.38
N MET A 725 16.39 -23.71 29.09
CA MET A 725 16.49 -24.71 28.00
C MET A 725 17.80 -25.47 28.00
N ALA A 726 18.93 -24.79 28.19
CA ALA A 726 20.26 -25.43 28.26
C ALA A 726 20.32 -26.40 29.45
N ALA A 727 19.77 -26.02 30.61
CA ALA A 727 19.70 -26.90 31.79
C ALA A 727 18.84 -28.16 31.55
N LEU A 728 17.68 -28.01 30.85
CA LEU A 728 16.86 -29.19 30.44
C LEU A 728 17.63 -30.15 29.53
N MET A 729 18.47 -29.62 28.63
CA MET A 729 19.32 -30.38 27.73
C MET A 729 20.61 -30.88 28.40
N ARG A 730 20.86 -30.52 29.65
CA ARG A 730 22.11 -30.79 30.39
C ARG A 730 23.37 -30.39 29.60
N ALA A 731 23.35 -29.20 29.06
CA ALA A 731 24.40 -28.60 28.27
C ALA A 731 24.72 -27.18 28.71
N PRO A 732 25.97 -26.68 28.55
CA PRO A 732 26.21 -25.21 28.62
C PRO A 732 25.35 -24.43 27.62
N VAL A 733 25.14 -23.14 27.88
CA VAL A 733 24.32 -22.28 27.04
C VAL A 733 24.86 -22.20 25.61
N GLU A 734 26.20 -22.15 25.49
CA GLU A 734 26.93 -22.06 24.23
C GLU A 734 26.71 -23.29 23.36
N ASP A 735 26.53 -24.47 23.99
CA ASP A 735 26.37 -25.77 23.33
C ASP A 735 24.90 -26.12 23.10
N ALA A 736 23.96 -25.33 23.62
CA ALA A 736 22.51 -25.62 23.55
C ALA A 736 22.01 -25.87 22.10
N PRO A 737 22.37 -25.05 21.09
CA PRO A 737 21.94 -25.29 19.70
C PRO A 737 22.43 -26.60 19.15
N THR A 738 23.71 -26.93 19.38
CA THR A 738 24.35 -28.20 18.93
C THR A 738 23.70 -29.40 19.63
N ARG A 739 23.46 -29.30 20.94
CA ARG A 739 22.79 -30.35 21.71
C ARG A 739 21.35 -30.59 21.28
N LEU A 740 20.62 -29.52 20.99
CA LEU A 740 19.24 -29.61 20.45
C LEU A 740 19.23 -30.32 19.09
N ALA A 741 20.14 -29.93 18.19
CA ALA A 741 20.28 -30.58 16.89
C ALA A 741 20.56 -32.09 17.04
N ALA A 742 21.53 -32.45 17.92
CA ALA A 742 21.84 -33.86 18.21
C ALA A 742 20.61 -34.61 18.77
N LEU A 743 19.85 -34.02 19.69
CA LEU A 743 18.63 -34.63 20.25
C LEU A 743 17.56 -34.87 19.19
N LEU A 744 17.41 -33.93 18.25
CA LEU A 744 16.45 -34.06 17.13
C LEU A 744 16.87 -35.18 16.17
N ASP A 745 18.18 -35.34 15.91
CA ASP A 745 18.70 -36.41 15.07
C ASP A 745 18.61 -37.77 15.79
N ASP A 746 18.91 -37.81 17.09
CA ASP A 746 18.72 -39.01 17.91
C ASP A 746 17.25 -39.45 17.93
N ARG A 747 16.31 -38.48 18.07
CA ARG A 747 14.88 -38.78 18.01
C ARG A 747 14.51 -39.42 16.66
N LYS A 748 14.94 -38.84 15.54
CA LYS A 748 14.67 -39.38 14.20
C LYS A 748 15.27 -40.79 14.02
N ARG A 749 16.47 -41.02 14.57
CA ARG A 749 17.11 -42.33 14.55
C ARG A 749 16.31 -43.35 15.35
N LEU A 750 15.95 -42.99 16.60
CA LEU A 750 15.18 -43.89 17.48
C LEU A 750 13.78 -44.18 16.93
N GLU A 751 13.11 -43.21 16.28
CA GLU A 751 11.85 -43.43 15.58
C GLU A 751 11.98 -44.47 14.46
N ARG A 752 13.09 -44.39 13.66
CA ARG A 752 13.39 -45.40 12.62
C ARG A 752 13.71 -46.77 13.21
N GLU A 753 14.57 -46.83 14.25
CA GLU A 753 14.91 -48.07 14.93
C GLU A 753 13.72 -48.73 15.55
N LEU A 754 12.82 -47.94 16.17
CA LEU A 754 11.54 -48.44 16.73
C LEU A 754 10.63 -48.99 15.65
N ALA A 755 10.48 -48.29 14.52
CA ALA A 755 9.68 -48.78 13.38
C ALA A 755 10.28 -50.10 12.82
N GLU A 756 11.61 -50.16 12.67
CA GLU A 756 12.31 -51.40 12.23
C GLU A 756 12.15 -52.56 13.24
N ALA A 757 12.30 -52.28 14.52
CA ALA A 757 12.09 -53.25 15.58
C ALA A 757 10.64 -53.79 15.60
N LYS A 758 9.66 -52.90 15.50
CA LYS A 758 8.25 -53.31 15.38
C LYS A 758 8.02 -54.19 14.15
N ARG A 759 8.62 -53.82 13.00
CA ARG A 759 8.55 -54.59 11.76
C ARG A 759 9.17 -55.97 11.91
N LYS A 760 10.38 -56.09 12.52
CA LYS A 760 11.04 -57.35 12.77
C LYS A 760 10.22 -58.24 13.72
N LEU A 761 9.63 -57.70 14.77
CA LEU A 761 8.73 -58.42 15.67
C LEU A 761 7.47 -58.94 14.95
N ALA A 762 6.89 -58.15 14.06
CA ALA A 762 5.74 -58.56 13.27
C ALA A 762 6.06 -59.63 12.21
N MET A 763 7.30 -59.67 11.73
CA MET A 763 7.74 -60.62 10.72
C MET A 763 8.36 -61.93 11.29
N GLY A 764 8.88 -61.90 12.55
CA GLY A 764 9.69 -63.02 13.04
C GLY A 764 9.72 -63.21 14.57
N GLY A 765 8.88 -62.56 15.34
CA GLY A 765 8.88 -62.63 16.81
C GLY A 765 8.19 -63.87 17.39
N GLY A 766 8.88 -64.98 17.52
CA GLY A 766 8.85 -65.94 18.63
C GLY A 766 7.52 -66.39 19.23
N ALA A 767 6.58 -66.83 18.41
CA ALA A 767 5.57 -67.79 18.86
C ALA A 767 5.48 -68.83 17.73
N ALA A 768 5.31 -70.09 18.08
CA ALA A 768 5.27 -71.22 17.18
C ALA A 768 4.58 -70.87 15.84
N GLU A 769 5.23 -71.21 14.72
CA GLU A 769 4.65 -71.10 13.37
C GLU A 769 3.24 -71.61 13.38
N SER A 770 2.27 -70.74 13.40
CA SER A 770 0.87 -71.11 13.21
C SER A 770 0.71 -71.58 11.77
N ALA A 771 -0.15 -72.56 11.55
CA ALA A 771 -0.42 -73.06 10.21
C ALA A 771 -0.89 -71.94 9.21
N ASP A 772 -1.24 -70.80 9.73
CA ASP A 772 -1.68 -69.62 9.00
C ASP A 772 -0.55 -68.73 8.46
N ASP A 773 0.66 -68.98 8.84
CA ASP A 773 1.86 -68.23 8.37
C ASP A 773 2.46 -68.73 7.04
N LYS A 774 1.94 -69.85 6.51
CA LYS A 774 2.41 -70.42 5.24
C LYS A 774 1.49 -70.02 4.08
N PRO A 775 2.06 -69.73 2.89
CA PRO A 775 1.24 -69.48 1.73
C PRO A 775 0.31 -70.69 1.44
N ARG A 776 -0.99 -70.40 1.30
CA ARG A 776 -1.99 -71.42 0.96
C ARG A 776 -2.25 -71.37 -0.56
N ASP A 777 -2.42 -72.52 -1.17
CA ASP A 777 -2.81 -72.63 -2.58
C ASP A 777 -4.33 -72.48 -2.72
N ILE A 778 -4.77 -71.48 -3.45
CA ILE A 778 -6.19 -71.21 -3.72
C ILE A 778 -6.41 -71.21 -5.24
N GLY A 779 -6.75 -72.39 -5.70
CA GLY A 779 -7.05 -72.61 -7.16
C GLY A 779 -5.85 -72.38 -8.06
N GLY A 780 -4.63 -72.77 -7.61
CA GLY A 780 -3.37 -72.59 -8.34
C GLY A 780 -2.65 -71.30 -8.09
N VAL A 781 -3.15 -70.40 -7.22
CA VAL A 781 -2.52 -69.16 -6.82
C VAL A 781 -2.16 -69.18 -5.33
N LYS A 782 -0.95 -68.88 -4.98
CA LYS A 782 -0.53 -68.80 -3.57
C LYS A 782 -1.08 -67.54 -2.91
N LEU A 783 -1.72 -67.70 -1.77
CA LEU A 783 -2.17 -66.59 -0.92
C LEU A 783 -1.43 -66.61 0.40
N LEU A 784 -0.74 -65.52 0.74
CA LEU A 784 -0.23 -65.24 2.07
C LEU A 784 -1.15 -64.21 2.73
N SER A 785 -1.82 -64.61 3.81
CA SER A 785 -2.78 -63.79 4.52
C SER A 785 -2.34 -63.70 5.99
N ARG A 786 -2.10 -62.47 6.50
CA ARG A 786 -1.57 -62.29 7.85
C ARG A 786 -2.17 -61.09 8.55
N ALA A 787 -2.58 -61.28 9.80
CA ALA A 787 -2.89 -60.22 10.75
C ALA A 787 -1.61 -59.87 11.56
N VAL A 788 -1.28 -58.58 11.64
CA VAL A 788 -0.13 -58.10 12.44
C VAL A 788 -0.62 -57.07 13.44
N ALA A 789 -0.02 -57.00 14.62
CA ALA A 789 -0.43 -56.07 15.65
C ALA A 789 0.60 -54.93 15.78
N GLY A 790 0.11 -53.70 16.03
CA GLY A 790 0.95 -52.56 16.37
C GLY A 790 1.76 -51.96 15.22
N ILE A 791 1.45 -52.28 13.96
CA ILE A 791 2.08 -51.73 12.75
C ILE A 791 1.15 -50.67 12.16
N GLU A 792 1.72 -49.48 11.87
CA GLU A 792 0.95 -48.42 11.20
C GLU A 792 0.70 -48.75 9.71
N ALA A 793 -0.43 -48.27 9.19
CA ALA A 793 -0.87 -48.54 7.80
C ALA A 793 0.19 -48.15 6.74
N LYS A 794 1.03 -47.12 7.02
CA LYS A 794 2.12 -46.70 6.12
C LYS A 794 3.21 -47.76 5.99
N ASP A 795 3.48 -48.51 7.07
CA ASP A 795 4.55 -49.50 7.13
C ASP A 795 4.12 -50.87 6.57
N LEU A 796 2.81 -51.15 6.46
CA LEU A 796 2.29 -52.38 5.87
C LEU A 796 2.69 -52.54 4.40
N LYS A 797 2.87 -51.46 3.65
CA LYS A 797 3.25 -51.51 2.23
C LYS A 797 4.59 -52.20 2.04
N SER A 798 5.59 -51.81 2.83
CA SER A 798 6.93 -52.42 2.73
C SER A 798 6.92 -53.91 3.14
N MET A 799 6.05 -54.26 4.11
CA MET A 799 5.93 -55.68 4.50
C MET A 799 5.31 -56.53 3.40
N VAL A 800 4.29 -55.97 2.69
CA VAL A 800 3.65 -56.64 1.55
C VAL A 800 4.63 -56.78 0.40
N ASP A 801 5.48 -55.76 0.11
CA ASP A 801 6.50 -55.83 -0.93
C ASP A 801 7.58 -56.87 -0.61
N ASP A 802 7.99 -56.98 0.64
CA ASP A 802 8.96 -58.01 1.09
C ASP A 802 8.33 -59.40 1.02
N ALA A 803 7.07 -59.53 1.41
CA ALA A 803 6.32 -60.79 1.31
C ALA A 803 6.03 -61.20 -0.14
N LYS A 804 5.77 -60.25 -1.07
CA LYS A 804 5.69 -60.53 -2.51
C LYS A 804 6.94 -61.12 -3.07
N LYS A 805 8.12 -60.61 -2.68
CA LYS A 805 9.42 -61.20 -3.09
C LYS A 805 9.63 -62.61 -2.54
N ALA A 806 9.21 -62.85 -1.31
CA ALA A 806 9.36 -64.18 -0.65
C ALA A 806 8.41 -65.23 -1.22
N ILE A 807 7.19 -64.88 -1.61
CA ILE A 807 6.20 -65.81 -2.18
C ILE A 807 6.53 -66.19 -3.64
N GLY A 808 7.26 -65.32 -4.36
CA GLY A 808 7.62 -65.45 -5.76
C GLY A 808 6.49 -65.21 -6.75
N SER A 809 5.41 -65.96 -6.72
CA SER A 809 4.18 -65.76 -7.50
C SER A 809 2.97 -66.00 -6.60
N GLY A 810 2.07 -64.96 -6.47
CA GLY A 810 0.90 -65.07 -5.59
C GLY A 810 0.32 -63.70 -5.19
N VAL A 811 -0.60 -63.80 -4.21
CA VAL A 811 -1.29 -62.66 -3.59
C VAL A 811 -0.87 -62.57 -2.10
N VAL A 812 -0.56 -61.42 -1.63
CA VAL A 812 -0.21 -61.12 -0.23
C VAL A 812 -1.22 -60.16 0.34
N ALA A 813 -1.83 -60.49 1.47
CA ALA A 813 -2.75 -59.63 2.21
C ALA A 813 -2.28 -59.49 3.66
N ILE A 814 -1.89 -58.28 4.05
CA ILE A 814 -1.49 -58.00 5.44
C ILE A 814 -2.38 -56.92 6.02
N ALA A 815 -2.97 -57.19 7.19
CA ALA A 815 -3.81 -56.26 7.88
C ALA A 815 -3.27 -55.99 9.29
N SER A 816 -3.46 -54.78 9.79
CA SER A 816 -3.05 -54.34 11.14
C SER A 816 -4.12 -53.55 11.82
N ALA A 817 -4.24 -53.74 13.14
CA ALA A 817 -4.97 -52.87 14.03
C ALA A 817 -4.06 -51.80 14.63
N SER A 818 -4.48 -50.56 14.54
CA SER A 818 -3.82 -49.46 15.25
C SER A 818 -4.33 -49.33 16.70
N PRO A 819 -3.56 -48.69 17.62
CA PRO A 819 -3.93 -48.56 19.02
C PRO A 819 -5.25 -47.78 19.24
N ASP A 820 -5.63 -46.94 18.30
CA ASP A 820 -6.89 -46.15 18.31
C ASP A 820 -8.11 -46.92 17.77
N GLY A 821 -8.00 -48.24 17.57
CA GLY A 821 -9.10 -49.10 17.17
C GLY A 821 -9.43 -49.14 15.68
N LYS A 822 -8.66 -48.46 14.84
CA LYS A 822 -8.78 -48.51 13.39
C LYS A 822 -8.00 -49.65 12.78
N ALA A 823 -8.46 -50.19 11.66
CA ALA A 823 -7.77 -51.21 10.90
C ALA A 823 -7.25 -50.69 9.57
N GLY A 824 -6.06 -51.13 9.18
CA GLY A 824 -5.53 -50.94 7.83
C GLY A 824 -5.22 -52.28 7.18
N ILE A 825 -5.48 -52.44 5.90
CA ILE A 825 -5.11 -53.60 5.10
C ILE A 825 -4.38 -53.13 3.83
N VAL A 826 -3.32 -53.87 3.51
CA VAL A 826 -2.62 -53.71 2.22
C VAL A 826 -2.60 -55.06 1.52
N VAL A 827 -2.95 -55.03 0.24
CA VAL A 827 -2.91 -56.22 -0.61
C VAL A 827 -1.93 -56.00 -1.76
N GLY A 828 -1.06 -56.95 -1.97
CA GLY A 828 -0.13 -56.98 -3.09
C GLY A 828 -0.36 -58.20 -4.00
N VAL A 829 -0.23 -58.00 -5.28
CA VAL A 829 -0.27 -59.03 -6.31
C VAL A 829 1.07 -59.02 -7.04
N THR A 830 1.68 -60.17 -7.25
CA THR A 830 2.94 -60.25 -7.99
C THR A 830 2.73 -59.91 -9.47
N ASP A 831 3.74 -59.33 -10.13
CA ASP A 831 3.60 -58.72 -11.45
C ASP A 831 3.12 -59.70 -12.53
N ASP A 832 3.49 -60.97 -12.43
CA ASP A 832 3.06 -62.08 -13.30
C ASP A 832 1.56 -62.36 -13.23
N LEU A 833 0.90 -61.95 -12.16
CA LEU A 833 -0.55 -62.16 -11.92
C LEU A 833 -1.40 -60.90 -12.08
N THR A 834 -0.83 -59.75 -12.30
CA THR A 834 -1.56 -58.48 -12.37
C THR A 834 -2.52 -58.36 -13.52
N GLU A 835 -2.31 -59.05 -14.64
CA GLU A 835 -3.23 -59.09 -15.79
C GLU A 835 -4.53 -59.81 -15.44
N LYS A 836 -4.50 -60.79 -14.53
CA LYS A 836 -5.65 -61.59 -14.15
C LYS A 836 -6.26 -61.16 -12.79
N TYR A 837 -5.47 -60.66 -11.88
CA TYR A 837 -5.86 -60.28 -10.52
C TYR A 837 -5.40 -58.85 -10.17
N SER A 838 -6.29 -58.04 -9.64
CA SER A 838 -6.00 -56.67 -9.21
C SER A 838 -6.05 -56.55 -7.69
N ALA A 839 -4.99 -56.03 -7.07
CA ALA A 839 -4.95 -55.73 -5.65
C ALA A 839 -6.07 -54.78 -5.23
N VAL A 840 -6.53 -53.87 -6.14
CA VAL A 840 -7.61 -52.91 -5.89
C VAL A 840 -8.95 -53.61 -5.64
N ASP A 841 -9.23 -54.69 -6.36
CA ASP A 841 -10.45 -55.49 -6.19
C ASP A 841 -10.48 -56.17 -4.84
N PHE A 842 -9.36 -56.77 -4.45
CA PHE A 842 -9.20 -57.45 -3.16
C PHE A 842 -9.31 -56.50 -1.98
N VAL A 843 -8.69 -55.35 -2.10
CA VAL A 843 -8.75 -54.30 -1.04
C VAL A 843 -10.18 -53.74 -0.88
N ARG A 844 -10.95 -53.61 -1.95
CA ARG A 844 -12.33 -53.14 -1.90
C ARG A 844 -13.25 -54.10 -1.12
N VAL A 845 -13.14 -55.42 -1.33
CA VAL A 845 -13.95 -56.38 -0.58
C VAL A 845 -13.56 -56.42 0.89
N ALA A 846 -12.27 -56.33 1.18
CA ALA A 846 -11.75 -56.27 2.54
C ALA A 846 -12.19 -54.97 3.26
N SER A 847 -12.17 -53.83 2.57
CA SER A 847 -12.57 -52.51 3.11
C SER A 847 -14.00 -52.53 3.63
N VAL A 848 -14.93 -53.20 2.93
CA VAL A 848 -16.34 -53.31 3.36
C VAL A 848 -16.43 -54.00 4.71
N LYS A 849 -15.65 -55.04 4.95
CA LYS A 849 -15.62 -55.77 6.25
C LYS A 849 -15.06 -54.91 7.38
N LEU A 850 -14.06 -54.06 7.05
CA LEU A 850 -13.49 -53.14 8.04
C LEU A 850 -14.39 -51.91 8.30
N GLY A 851 -15.54 -51.76 7.64
CA GLY A 851 -16.40 -50.59 7.76
C GLY A 851 -15.88 -49.36 7.03
N GLY A 852 -14.96 -49.52 6.08
CA GLY A 852 -14.40 -48.51 5.25
C GLY A 852 -15.27 -48.14 4.04
N LYS A 853 -15.06 -46.98 3.45
CA LYS A 853 -15.80 -46.48 2.29
C LYS A 853 -15.19 -46.87 0.93
N GLY A 854 -14.17 -47.74 0.93
CA GLY A 854 -13.45 -48.17 -0.24
C GLY A 854 -11.93 -48.19 -0.04
N GLY A 855 -11.20 -48.67 -1.05
CA GLY A 855 -9.75 -48.68 -1.10
C GLY A 855 -9.22 -48.36 -2.48
N GLY A 856 -7.95 -48.01 -2.59
CA GLY A 856 -7.33 -47.61 -3.84
C GLY A 856 -5.84 -47.94 -3.90
N GLY A 857 -5.28 -47.91 -5.10
CA GLY A 857 -3.90 -48.21 -5.37
C GLY A 857 -3.71 -48.58 -6.85
N ARG A 858 -2.61 -49.29 -7.10
CA ARG A 858 -2.29 -49.89 -8.42
C ARG A 858 -2.70 -51.36 -8.44
N PRO A 859 -2.82 -51.99 -9.61
CA PRO A 859 -3.15 -53.42 -9.73
C PRO A 859 -2.19 -54.34 -8.94
N ASP A 860 -0.93 -53.95 -8.80
CA ASP A 860 0.12 -54.68 -8.09
C ASP A 860 0.16 -54.45 -6.57
N LEU A 861 -0.40 -53.28 -6.10
CA LEU A 861 -0.39 -52.90 -4.68
C LEU A 861 -1.49 -51.91 -4.37
N ALA A 862 -2.41 -52.26 -3.47
CA ALA A 862 -3.51 -51.40 -3.03
C ALA A 862 -3.68 -51.46 -1.52
N GLN A 863 -4.31 -50.41 -0.97
CA GLN A 863 -4.58 -50.28 0.47
C GLN A 863 -6.01 -49.81 0.75
N ALA A 864 -6.50 -50.18 1.93
CA ALA A 864 -7.72 -49.64 2.50
C ALA A 864 -7.63 -49.57 4.03
N GLY A 865 -8.58 -48.90 4.64
CA GLY A 865 -8.77 -48.86 6.08
C GLY A 865 -10.21 -48.74 6.48
N GLY A 866 -10.48 -48.98 7.76
CA GLY A 866 -11.81 -48.81 8.31
C GLY A 866 -11.78 -48.71 9.86
N PRO A 867 -12.90 -48.33 10.47
CA PRO A 867 -12.96 -48.10 11.91
C PRO A 867 -13.06 -49.39 12.73
N ASN A 868 -13.25 -50.56 12.09
CA ASN A 868 -13.51 -51.81 12.79
C ASN A 868 -12.30 -52.75 12.80
N ALA A 869 -11.43 -52.61 13.78
CA ALA A 869 -10.28 -53.50 13.97
C ALA A 869 -10.63 -54.95 14.34
N ALA A 870 -11.78 -55.17 14.94
CA ALA A 870 -12.24 -56.54 15.30
C ALA A 870 -12.62 -57.40 14.08
N ALA A 871 -12.80 -56.79 12.91
CA ALA A 871 -13.14 -57.43 11.66
C ALA A 871 -11.93 -57.79 10.76
N ILE A 872 -10.71 -57.68 11.25
CA ILE A 872 -9.50 -57.95 10.46
C ILE A 872 -9.49 -59.36 9.88
N ASP A 873 -9.82 -60.39 10.70
CA ASP A 873 -9.87 -61.78 10.23
C ASP A 873 -10.93 -61.99 9.15
N GLN A 874 -12.10 -61.30 9.28
CA GLN A 874 -13.16 -61.34 8.26
C GLN A 874 -12.74 -60.62 6.99
N ALA A 875 -11.97 -59.54 7.10
CA ALA A 875 -11.44 -58.83 5.95
C ALA A 875 -10.40 -59.68 5.20
N LEU A 876 -9.51 -60.35 5.91
CA LEU A 876 -8.54 -61.27 5.30
C LEU A 876 -9.24 -62.47 4.67
N ALA A 877 -10.23 -63.07 5.32
CA ALA A 877 -11.05 -64.14 4.74
C ALA A 877 -11.77 -63.71 3.47
N SER A 878 -12.27 -62.47 3.42
CA SER A 878 -12.91 -61.93 2.21
C SER A 878 -11.98 -61.78 1.02
N VAL A 879 -10.70 -61.58 1.25
CA VAL A 879 -9.67 -61.57 0.19
C VAL A 879 -9.46 -63.01 -0.35
N GLU A 880 -9.46 -64.00 0.54
CA GLU A 880 -9.36 -65.42 0.16
C GLU A 880 -10.56 -65.87 -0.66
N ASP A 881 -11.78 -65.52 -0.24
CA ASP A 881 -13.04 -65.85 -0.96
C ASP A 881 -13.09 -65.18 -2.33
N ALA A 882 -12.66 -63.92 -2.41
CA ALA A 882 -12.58 -63.20 -3.69
C ALA A 882 -11.56 -63.82 -4.65
N LEU A 883 -10.40 -64.27 -4.12
CA LEU A 883 -9.41 -64.97 -4.91
C LEU A 883 -9.97 -66.32 -5.42
N ARG A 884 -10.60 -67.09 -4.54
CA ARG A 884 -11.21 -68.39 -4.86
C ARG A 884 -12.29 -68.23 -5.94
N GLY A 885 -13.17 -67.21 -5.83
CA GLY A 885 -14.20 -66.94 -6.84
C GLY A 885 -13.63 -66.59 -8.20
N LYS A 886 -12.54 -65.83 -8.25
CA LYS A 886 -11.87 -65.47 -9.50
C LYS A 886 -11.01 -66.61 -10.10
N ALA A 887 -10.49 -67.51 -9.28
CA ALA A 887 -9.72 -68.69 -9.72
C ALA A 887 -10.64 -69.76 -10.31
N ALA A 888 -11.90 -69.82 -9.86
CA ALA A 888 -12.92 -70.78 -10.33
C ALA A 888 -13.68 -70.28 -11.58
N ALA A 889 -13.53 -69.01 -11.99
CA ALA A 889 -14.15 -68.57 -13.24
C ALA A 889 -13.33 -69.04 -14.45
N PRO A 890 -13.96 -69.56 -15.51
CA PRO A 890 -13.28 -70.14 -16.65
C PRO A 890 -12.49 -69.13 -17.49
#